data_18d428419879d9bc0d54515a660a79e4
#
_entry.id   18d428419879d9bc0d54515a660a79e4
#
_cell.length_a   1.000
_cell.length_b   1.000
_cell.length_c   1.000
_cell.angle_alpha   90.00
_cell.angle_beta   90.00
_cell.angle_gamma   90.00
#
_symmetry.space_group_name_H-M   'P 1'
#
loop_
_entity.id
_entity.type
_entity.pdbx_description
1 polymer ?
#
loop_
_entity_poly.entity_id
_entity_poly.type
_entity_poly.pdbx_seq_one_letter_code
_entity_poly.pdbx_strand_id
1 'polypeptide(L)'
;MAWLGHWLVPSVPLFGAALLLASGGGAIDYHAALALAPLHALAAAWLGLQRQPALDRRRWSLLALAPLALLLAAAPWRPSCEFWHGLGFWLLGPLMSALVGAGMGRLAALLTARGSGQRLILLALLIGSSLPGALAFLQGPQVFGYAPAVGWVAGALYEDGVALHWGYVAYRLVDLGLWLPLLATSLALERQQLPWSLASCRLVFRSQSGLGAALWLSPLALGVGLERAGPERWRVEAAAVEAALPVRVQLDQEQCGGVPGDHSPALLLHLPGGASAARRRELFTHDACFRYRQLREWFAEAPPVQLYAWPDTRAKQRWMGAARVEIAKPWLGQAHLVLPELGASVLTHEMAHVFAARWNRGPLGIPLRYGVLPDALAIEGLAVAAEWPLRGGLSPHQWARAARRLNKAPPYVKLLSPQGFLAGNSDLAYTLAGSLVRWLRDTRGLAAVHTLYATGDWPLAAGASVEEFSKQWATFIDDPLLHPLSDGDMERARARFEPPGLFERPCALALGRCRDRADRLLRTGRPRLAVAEWQGLSERLQEVLDGPEGPEVAWEHRAALASAGEPLEALAQLQQWLTASAAAGRPINRLQRAAAESLMGDFAWHGARLDEARLHWRAAAQLPVSEATLRTLEVKQALAAEPGAREFLATQLLAGGTAQRPGAVFRRMAKALPDHPLAGYLLARRALRLQLGESAVADLERWLPQLRQTWPWTAREAARLLALHKARTGDCTALQLPELKTEPLEIRFELEQRCGFGQPR
;
A
#
# COMPACT_ATOMS: atom_id res chain seq x y z
N MET A 1 31.89 5.96 -35.76
CA MET A 1 31.18 5.25 -34.66
C MET A 1 31.79 5.46 -33.27
N ALA A 2 33.13 5.52 -33.11
CA ALA A 2 33.76 5.77 -31.79
C ALA A 2 33.35 7.12 -31.13
N TRP A 3 33.18 8.18 -31.92
CA TRP A 3 32.80 9.51 -31.45
C TRP A 3 31.35 9.57 -30.93
N LEU A 4 30.42 8.87 -31.57
CA LEU A 4 29.03 8.76 -31.13
C LEU A 4 28.91 8.08 -29.76
N GLY A 5 29.63 6.96 -29.54
CA GLY A 5 29.67 6.29 -28.23
C GLY A 5 30.30 7.13 -27.11
N HIS A 6 31.11 8.12 -27.46
CA HIS A 6 31.82 8.97 -26.54
C HIS A 6 30.90 9.91 -25.74
N TRP A 7 29.85 10.45 -26.37
CA TRP A 7 28.88 11.35 -25.73
C TRP A 7 27.52 10.70 -25.48
N LEU A 8 27.17 9.68 -26.27
CA LEU A 8 25.84 9.06 -26.21
C LEU A 8 25.65 8.29 -24.89
N VAL A 9 26.66 7.58 -24.41
CA VAL A 9 26.54 6.82 -23.17
C VAL A 9 26.45 7.71 -21.91
N PRO A 10 27.29 8.75 -21.72
CA PRO A 10 27.13 9.66 -20.60
C PRO A 10 25.80 10.42 -20.59
N SER A 11 25.13 10.58 -21.74
CA SER A 11 23.82 11.24 -21.84
C SER A 11 22.63 10.33 -21.58
N VAL A 12 22.81 9.00 -21.44
CA VAL A 12 21.71 8.06 -21.16
C VAL A 12 20.87 8.46 -19.93
N PRO A 13 21.45 8.85 -18.79
CA PRO A 13 20.65 9.32 -17.65
C PRO A 13 19.86 10.59 -17.94
N LEU A 14 20.40 11.50 -18.78
CA LEU A 14 19.70 12.70 -19.20
C LEU A 14 18.47 12.37 -20.06
N PHE A 15 18.59 11.43 -21.01
CA PHE A 15 17.45 10.94 -21.77
C PHE A 15 16.43 10.24 -20.86
N GLY A 16 16.89 9.48 -19.87
CA GLY A 16 16.01 8.88 -18.86
C GLY A 16 15.22 9.93 -18.09
N ALA A 17 15.86 11.02 -17.65
CA ALA A 17 15.20 12.13 -16.98
C ALA A 17 14.17 12.83 -17.89
N ALA A 18 14.52 13.06 -19.17
CA ALA A 18 13.61 13.63 -20.15
C ALA A 18 12.38 12.73 -20.40
N LEU A 19 12.56 11.43 -20.48
CA LEU A 19 11.46 10.47 -20.62
C LEU A 19 10.55 10.45 -19.38
N LEU A 20 11.11 10.53 -18.17
CA LEU A 20 10.32 10.64 -16.94
C LEU A 20 9.46 11.91 -16.94
N LEU A 21 10.01 13.03 -17.35
CA LEU A 21 9.24 14.29 -17.48
C LEU A 21 8.13 14.18 -18.53
N ALA A 22 8.42 13.57 -19.68
CA ALA A 22 7.44 13.39 -20.77
C ALA A 22 6.29 12.44 -20.36
N SER A 23 6.55 11.45 -19.49
CA SER A 23 5.55 10.50 -18.99
C SER A 23 4.70 11.03 -17.83
N GLY A 24 4.86 12.29 -17.44
CA GLY A 24 4.13 12.88 -16.31
C GLY A 24 4.81 12.69 -14.94
N GLY A 25 5.87 11.89 -14.86
CA GLY A 25 6.75 11.76 -13.70
C GLY A 25 7.80 12.90 -13.63
N GLY A 26 8.82 12.74 -12.82
CA GLY A 26 9.99 13.61 -12.83
C GLY A 26 10.03 14.71 -11.77
N ALA A 27 9.20 14.62 -10.72
CA ALA A 27 9.52 15.32 -9.48
C ALA A 27 10.82 14.77 -8.89
N ILE A 28 11.57 15.58 -8.15
CA ILE A 28 12.77 15.11 -7.44
C ILE A 28 12.29 14.33 -6.21
N ASP A 29 12.13 13.01 -6.39
CA ASP A 29 11.60 12.11 -5.39
C ASP A 29 12.30 10.73 -5.43
N TYR A 30 11.79 9.79 -4.61
CA TYR A 30 12.28 8.41 -4.57
C TYR A 30 12.12 7.69 -5.92
N HIS A 31 11.00 7.87 -6.62
CA HIS A 31 10.70 7.12 -7.85
C HIS A 31 11.60 7.54 -9.00
N ALA A 32 11.82 8.86 -9.14
CA ALA A 32 12.77 9.37 -10.12
C ALA A 32 14.20 8.90 -9.81
N ALA A 33 14.62 8.94 -8.54
CA ALA A 33 15.91 8.43 -8.12
C ALA A 33 16.08 6.94 -8.39
N LEU A 34 15.07 6.12 -8.09
CA LEU A 34 15.07 4.67 -8.35
C LEU A 34 15.18 4.36 -9.85
N ALA A 35 14.41 5.06 -10.69
CA ALA A 35 14.43 4.85 -12.14
C ALA A 35 15.76 5.25 -12.78
N LEU A 36 16.40 6.31 -12.28
CA LEU A 36 17.63 6.85 -12.84
C LEU A 36 18.92 6.19 -12.28
N ALA A 37 18.88 5.60 -11.09
CA ALA A 37 20.05 4.97 -10.47
C ALA A 37 20.72 3.90 -11.35
N PRO A 38 20.02 2.92 -11.94
CA PRO A 38 20.64 1.93 -12.81
C PRO A 38 21.22 2.53 -14.10
N LEU A 39 20.60 3.58 -14.65
CA LEU A 39 21.10 4.27 -15.82
C LEU A 39 22.42 5.00 -15.51
N HIS A 40 22.53 5.62 -14.33
CA HIS A 40 23.76 6.23 -13.86
C HIS A 40 24.86 5.17 -13.63
N ALA A 41 24.51 4.04 -12.99
CA ALA A 41 25.45 2.95 -12.77
C ALA A 41 26.02 2.40 -14.10
N LEU A 42 25.16 2.12 -15.07
CA LEU A 42 25.56 1.57 -16.37
C LEU A 42 26.42 2.55 -17.19
N ALA A 43 26.00 3.82 -17.25
CA ALA A 43 26.75 4.84 -17.98
C ALA A 43 28.12 5.11 -17.31
N ALA A 44 28.18 5.18 -15.98
CA ALA A 44 29.42 5.34 -15.23
C ALA A 44 30.32 4.10 -15.33
N ALA A 45 29.76 2.91 -15.35
CA ALA A 45 30.51 1.66 -15.57
C ALA A 45 31.19 1.65 -16.94
N TRP A 46 30.47 2.07 -17.96
CA TRP A 46 31.03 2.23 -19.30
C TRP A 46 32.19 3.23 -19.34
N LEU A 47 32.08 4.38 -18.67
CA LEU A 47 33.18 5.33 -18.52
C LEU A 47 34.36 4.72 -17.77
N GLY A 48 34.09 3.92 -16.74
CA GLY A 48 35.09 3.19 -15.98
C GLY A 48 35.88 2.16 -16.81
N LEU A 49 35.30 1.57 -17.85
CA LEU A 49 36.00 0.67 -18.78
C LEU A 49 37.04 1.39 -19.67
N GLN A 50 36.88 2.70 -19.89
CA GLN A 50 37.76 3.45 -20.77
C GLN A 50 39.09 3.78 -20.08
N ARG A 51 40.21 3.45 -20.74
CA ARG A 51 41.57 3.66 -20.19
C ARG A 51 42.09 5.09 -20.32
N GLN A 52 41.37 6.00 -20.99
CA GLN A 52 41.79 7.40 -21.15
C GLN A 52 40.91 8.36 -20.36
N PRO A 53 41.41 9.56 -20.07
CA PRO A 53 41.58 9.95 -18.68
C PRO A 53 40.22 9.85 -17.99
N ALA A 54 40.20 9.02 -16.99
CA ALA A 54 39.06 8.78 -16.11
C ALA A 54 38.43 10.07 -15.54
N LEU A 55 38.95 11.24 -15.90
CA LEU A 55 38.55 12.55 -15.43
C LEU A 55 38.28 13.54 -16.60
N ASP A 56 37.60 13.09 -17.66
CA ASP A 56 36.90 14.06 -18.48
C ASP A 56 35.77 14.67 -17.65
N ARG A 57 36.11 15.78 -16.98
CA ARG A 57 35.17 16.50 -16.10
C ARG A 57 33.83 16.78 -16.77
N ARG A 58 33.83 17.03 -18.09
CA ARG A 58 32.63 17.33 -18.86
C ARG A 58 31.69 16.14 -18.93
N ARG A 59 32.20 14.93 -19.12
CA ARG A 59 31.36 13.71 -19.17
C ARG A 59 30.81 13.34 -17.83
N TRP A 60 31.60 13.48 -16.76
CA TRP A 60 31.14 13.24 -15.39
C TRP A 60 30.11 14.28 -14.97
N SER A 61 30.31 15.57 -15.37
CA SER A 61 29.31 16.61 -15.12
C SER A 61 28.02 16.34 -15.91
N LEU A 62 28.13 15.91 -17.17
CA LEU A 62 26.96 15.54 -17.97
C LEU A 62 26.21 14.37 -17.34
N LEU A 63 26.92 13.34 -16.92
CA LEU A 63 26.30 12.15 -16.30
C LEU A 63 25.69 12.46 -14.93
N ALA A 64 26.39 13.15 -14.05
CA ALA A 64 25.98 13.31 -12.66
C ALA A 64 25.06 14.53 -12.44
N LEU A 65 25.28 15.62 -13.16
CA LEU A 65 24.61 16.90 -12.89
C LEU A 65 23.53 17.27 -13.91
N ALA A 66 23.66 16.89 -15.18
CA ALA A 66 22.71 17.31 -16.19
C ALA A 66 21.29 16.73 -15.98
N PRO A 67 21.11 15.46 -15.59
CA PRO A 67 19.77 14.94 -15.26
C PRO A 67 19.16 15.66 -14.07
N LEU A 68 19.95 15.96 -13.03
CA LEU A 68 19.47 16.72 -11.87
C LEU A 68 19.11 18.15 -12.28
N ALA A 69 19.94 18.81 -13.08
CA ALA A 69 19.68 20.17 -13.57
C ALA A 69 18.38 20.21 -14.40
N LEU A 70 18.14 19.20 -15.23
CA LEU A 70 16.90 19.08 -16.00
C LEU A 70 15.67 18.92 -15.08
N LEU A 71 15.74 18.06 -14.06
CA LEU A 71 14.65 17.88 -13.09
C LEU A 71 14.44 19.17 -12.26
N LEU A 72 15.51 19.85 -11.87
CA LEU A 72 15.44 21.13 -11.18
C LEU A 72 14.82 22.24 -12.07
N ALA A 73 15.18 22.27 -13.34
CA ALA A 73 14.60 23.21 -14.30
C ALA A 73 13.10 22.95 -14.52
N ALA A 74 12.66 21.70 -14.41
CA ALA A 74 11.25 21.30 -14.51
C ALA A 74 10.46 21.52 -13.21
N ALA A 75 11.11 21.81 -12.08
CA ALA A 75 10.47 21.94 -10.77
C ALA A 75 9.32 22.96 -10.70
N PRO A 76 9.31 24.09 -11.45
CA PRO A 76 8.16 24.99 -11.49
C PRO A 76 6.88 24.34 -12.04
N TRP A 77 7.02 23.38 -12.96
CA TRP A 77 5.89 22.64 -13.56
C TRP A 77 5.64 21.28 -12.90
N ARG A 78 6.61 20.79 -12.13
CA ARG A 78 6.59 19.52 -11.40
C ARG A 78 7.05 19.76 -9.97
N PRO A 79 6.24 20.44 -9.14
CA PRO A 79 6.65 20.84 -7.81
C PRO A 79 6.94 19.64 -6.91
N SER A 80 8.02 19.73 -6.15
CA SER A 80 8.38 18.78 -5.10
C SER A 80 8.14 19.42 -3.73
N CYS A 81 7.17 18.93 -3.00
CA CYS A 81 6.86 19.42 -1.65
C CYS A 81 7.89 19.01 -0.59
N GLU A 82 8.78 18.09 -0.92
CA GLU A 82 9.85 17.61 -0.05
C GLU A 82 11.20 17.61 -0.78
N PHE A 83 11.59 18.76 -1.27
CA PHE A 83 12.80 18.95 -2.07
C PHE A 83 14.05 18.33 -1.43
N TRP A 84 14.31 18.62 -0.15
CA TRP A 84 15.50 18.10 0.55
C TRP A 84 15.48 16.59 0.69
N HIS A 85 14.32 16.02 0.82
CA HIS A 85 14.15 14.56 0.89
C HIS A 85 14.41 13.92 -0.47
N GLY A 86 13.87 14.49 -1.52
CA GLY A 86 14.13 14.06 -2.90
C GLY A 86 15.61 14.21 -3.27
N LEU A 87 16.25 15.31 -2.87
CA LEU A 87 17.69 15.51 -3.06
C LEU A 87 18.51 14.45 -2.30
N GLY A 88 18.09 14.06 -1.08
CA GLY A 88 18.69 12.95 -0.34
C GLY A 88 18.62 11.62 -1.12
N PHE A 89 17.48 11.30 -1.73
CA PHE A 89 17.34 10.15 -2.62
C PHE A 89 18.20 10.27 -3.88
N TRP A 90 18.33 11.46 -4.45
CA TRP A 90 19.23 11.68 -5.58
C TRP A 90 20.69 11.39 -5.22
N LEU A 91 21.15 11.91 -4.10
CA LEU A 91 22.53 11.71 -3.63
C LEU A 91 22.81 10.21 -3.35
N LEU A 92 21.92 9.55 -2.64
CA LEU A 92 22.09 8.15 -2.26
C LEU A 92 21.75 7.16 -3.40
N GLY A 93 20.85 7.51 -4.32
CA GLY A 93 20.47 6.72 -5.48
C GLY A 93 21.41 6.96 -6.67
N PRO A 94 21.06 7.83 -7.61
CA PRO A 94 21.78 8.05 -8.86
C PRO A 94 23.27 8.34 -8.70
N LEU A 95 23.65 9.26 -7.82
CA LEU A 95 25.05 9.66 -7.66
C LEU A 95 25.91 8.56 -7.08
N MET A 96 25.45 7.87 -6.02
CA MET A 96 26.16 6.73 -5.45
C MET A 96 26.20 5.53 -6.40
N SER A 97 25.13 5.31 -7.18
CA SER A 97 25.11 4.27 -8.20
C SER A 97 26.10 4.56 -9.35
N ALA A 98 26.29 5.83 -9.70
CA ALA A 98 27.36 6.22 -10.63
C ALA A 98 28.76 5.89 -10.07
N LEU A 99 29.02 6.19 -8.81
CA LEU A 99 30.29 5.84 -8.15
C LEU A 99 30.53 4.33 -8.17
N VAL A 100 29.55 3.55 -7.78
CA VAL A 100 29.59 2.07 -7.80
C VAL A 100 29.84 1.56 -9.22
N GLY A 101 29.10 2.04 -10.19
CA GLY A 101 29.27 1.68 -11.60
C GLY A 101 30.67 1.98 -12.12
N ALA A 102 31.18 3.19 -11.83
CA ALA A 102 32.56 3.55 -12.19
C ALA A 102 33.58 2.59 -11.58
N GLY A 103 33.44 2.27 -10.29
CA GLY A 103 34.30 1.31 -9.60
C GLY A 103 34.26 -0.08 -10.24
N MET A 104 33.07 -0.59 -10.57
CA MET A 104 32.91 -1.88 -11.25
C MET A 104 33.52 -1.87 -12.66
N GLY A 105 33.32 -0.81 -13.43
CA GLY A 105 33.93 -0.64 -14.74
C GLY A 105 35.46 -0.64 -14.68
N ARG A 106 36.03 0.09 -13.70
CA ARG A 106 37.47 0.11 -13.47
C ARG A 106 38.02 -1.25 -13.06
N LEU A 107 37.37 -1.94 -12.15
CA LEU A 107 37.75 -3.29 -11.74
C LEU A 107 37.76 -4.24 -12.94
N ALA A 108 36.72 -4.20 -13.78
CA ALA A 108 36.67 -5.02 -14.99
C ALA A 108 37.80 -4.69 -15.98
N ALA A 109 38.13 -3.41 -16.17
CA ALA A 109 39.23 -2.96 -17.02
C ALA A 109 40.62 -3.37 -16.49
N LEU A 110 40.77 -3.54 -15.18
CA LEU A 110 41.98 -3.95 -14.52
C LEU A 110 42.20 -5.47 -14.56
N LEU A 111 41.12 -6.24 -14.49
CA LEU A 111 41.18 -7.70 -14.49
C LEU A 111 41.49 -8.31 -15.87
N THR A 112 41.20 -7.61 -16.96
CA THR A 112 41.51 -8.08 -18.33
C THR A 112 41.73 -6.95 -19.31
N ALA A 113 42.63 -7.18 -20.28
CA ALA A 113 42.87 -6.24 -21.38
C ALA A 113 41.91 -6.42 -22.56
N ARG A 114 41.22 -7.58 -22.63
CA ARG A 114 40.31 -7.94 -23.75
C ARG A 114 38.96 -7.26 -23.56
N GLY A 115 38.47 -6.45 -24.50
CA GLY A 115 37.22 -5.70 -24.40
C GLY A 115 35.96 -6.59 -24.19
N SER A 116 35.93 -7.80 -24.78
CA SER A 116 34.86 -8.79 -24.52
C SER A 116 34.89 -9.30 -23.08
N GLY A 117 36.12 -9.61 -22.57
CA GLY A 117 36.34 -10.04 -21.20
C GLY A 117 35.92 -8.96 -20.19
N GLN A 118 36.23 -7.69 -20.46
CA GLN A 118 35.82 -6.55 -19.62
C GLN A 118 34.29 -6.47 -19.49
N ARG A 119 33.56 -6.61 -20.61
CA ARG A 119 32.09 -6.59 -20.60
C ARG A 119 31.49 -7.76 -19.82
N LEU A 120 32.06 -8.95 -19.97
CA LEU A 120 31.62 -10.15 -19.25
C LEU A 120 31.85 -10.01 -17.75
N ILE A 121 33.04 -9.52 -17.34
CA ILE A 121 33.35 -9.27 -15.93
C ILE A 121 32.42 -8.18 -15.36
N LEU A 122 32.17 -7.09 -16.08
CA LEU A 122 31.26 -6.04 -15.65
C LEU A 122 29.85 -6.59 -15.44
N LEU A 123 29.35 -7.39 -16.39
CA LEU A 123 28.04 -8.05 -16.26
C LEU A 123 28.00 -8.97 -15.04
N ALA A 124 29.06 -9.75 -14.82
CA ALA A 124 29.18 -10.63 -13.65
C ALA A 124 29.22 -9.85 -12.33
N LEU A 125 29.89 -8.69 -12.28
CA LEU A 125 29.92 -7.80 -11.12
C LEU A 125 28.54 -7.19 -10.84
N LEU A 126 27.84 -6.71 -11.87
CA LEU A 126 26.49 -6.13 -11.73
C LEU A 126 25.47 -7.17 -11.23
N ILE A 127 25.47 -8.35 -11.83
CA ILE A 127 24.57 -9.44 -11.42
C ILE A 127 24.99 -9.96 -10.04
N GLY A 128 26.25 -10.30 -9.86
CA GLY A 128 26.76 -10.89 -8.61
C GLY A 128 26.59 -10.00 -7.40
N SER A 129 26.80 -8.67 -7.55
CA SER A 129 26.61 -7.73 -6.47
C SER A 129 25.14 -7.49 -6.11
N SER A 130 24.22 -7.70 -7.06
CA SER A 130 22.77 -7.58 -6.85
C SER A 130 22.16 -8.88 -6.28
N LEU A 131 22.85 -10.00 -6.40
CA LEU A 131 22.35 -11.32 -6.00
C LEU A 131 22.00 -11.41 -4.50
N PRO A 132 22.77 -10.87 -3.53
CA PRO A 132 22.39 -10.94 -2.12
C PRO A 132 21.06 -10.28 -1.82
N GLY A 133 20.78 -9.10 -2.43
CA GLY A 133 19.50 -8.41 -2.28
C GLY A 133 18.34 -9.17 -2.94
N ALA A 134 18.58 -9.72 -4.13
CA ALA A 134 17.60 -10.56 -4.82
C ALA A 134 17.28 -11.84 -4.03
N LEU A 135 18.29 -12.52 -3.48
CA LEU A 135 18.09 -13.69 -2.64
C LEU A 135 17.36 -13.36 -1.33
N ALA A 136 17.68 -12.23 -0.71
CA ALA A 136 16.97 -11.77 0.48
C ALA A 136 15.47 -11.52 0.19
N PHE A 137 15.15 -10.94 -0.96
CA PHE A 137 13.77 -10.77 -1.42
C PHE A 137 13.09 -12.12 -1.75
N LEU A 138 13.78 -13.01 -2.45
CA LEU A 138 13.21 -14.29 -2.91
C LEU A 138 13.03 -15.29 -1.78
N GLN A 139 13.94 -15.35 -0.82
CA GLN A 139 13.97 -16.36 0.23
C GLN A 139 13.48 -15.86 1.59
N GLY A 140 13.61 -14.54 1.85
CA GLY A 140 13.21 -13.94 3.12
C GLY A 140 11.76 -13.47 3.12
N PRO A 141 11.24 -13.09 4.29
CA PRO A 141 9.89 -12.52 4.42
C PRO A 141 9.80 -11.10 3.86
N GLN A 142 10.92 -10.38 3.78
CA GLN A 142 10.97 -8.99 3.35
C GLN A 142 10.58 -8.77 1.89
N VAL A 143 9.99 -7.62 1.60
CA VAL A 143 9.61 -7.21 0.23
C VAL A 143 10.48 -6.09 -0.33
N PHE A 144 11.48 -5.67 0.43
CA PHE A 144 12.49 -4.71 -0.02
C PHE A 144 13.82 -5.40 -0.36
N GLY A 145 14.63 -4.72 -1.15
CA GLY A 145 15.95 -5.23 -1.53
C GLY A 145 16.98 -4.11 -1.65
N TYR A 146 18.25 -4.47 -1.52
CA TYR A 146 19.39 -3.58 -1.73
C TYR A 146 20.27 -4.14 -2.83
N ALA A 147 20.69 -3.28 -3.75
CA ALA A 147 21.63 -3.61 -4.81
C ALA A 147 22.57 -2.43 -5.06
N PRO A 148 23.89 -2.64 -5.17
CA PRO A 148 24.85 -1.54 -5.30
C PRO A 148 24.56 -0.61 -6.50
N ALA A 149 24.18 -1.18 -7.64
CA ALA A 149 23.89 -0.42 -8.86
C ALA A 149 22.54 0.32 -8.85
N VAL A 150 21.59 -0.10 -8.00
CA VAL A 150 20.22 0.45 -7.94
C VAL A 150 19.99 1.23 -6.65
N GLY A 151 20.58 0.76 -5.56
CA GLY A 151 20.35 1.26 -4.22
C GLY A 151 19.33 0.43 -3.47
N TRP A 152 18.35 1.09 -2.90
CA TRP A 152 17.25 0.47 -2.17
C TRP A 152 15.98 0.45 -3.02
N VAL A 153 15.38 -0.71 -3.12
CA VAL A 153 14.09 -0.93 -3.75
C VAL A 153 13.08 -1.19 -2.64
N ALA A 154 12.16 -0.26 -2.41
CA ALA A 154 11.03 -0.46 -1.52
C ALA A 154 10.02 -1.39 -2.20
N GLY A 155 9.63 -2.48 -1.54
CA GLY A 155 8.68 -3.43 -2.13
C GLY A 155 7.26 -2.89 -2.22
N ALA A 156 6.87 -2.05 -1.25
CA ALA A 156 5.56 -1.41 -1.19
C ALA A 156 5.58 -0.06 -1.92
N LEU A 157 5.75 -0.06 -3.25
CA LEU A 157 5.81 1.15 -4.08
C LEU A 157 4.52 1.98 -4.05
N TYR A 158 3.40 1.39 -3.63
CA TYR A 158 2.09 2.04 -3.53
C TYR A 158 1.82 2.70 -2.18
N GLU A 159 2.74 2.59 -1.21
CA GLU A 159 2.57 3.29 0.06
C GLU A 159 2.91 4.77 -0.07
N ASP A 160 2.03 5.64 0.43
CA ASP A 160 2.13 7.11 0.39
C ASP A 160 3.33 7.67 1.18
N GLY A 161 4.38 6.93 1.39
CA GLY A 161 5.39 7.37 2.32
C GLY A 161 6.72 6.65 2.25
N VAL A 162 7.31 6.51 1.04
CA VAL A 162 8.70 6.04 0.96
C VAL A 162 9.62 7.07 1.60
N ALA A 163 10.02 6.81 2.86
CA ALA A 163 10.88 7.70 3.62
C ALA A 163 12.34 7.31 3.47
N LEU A 164 13.22 8.31 3.41
CA LEU A 164 14.64 8.08 3.58
C LEU A 164 14.89 7.55 5.00
N HIS A 165 15.53 6.38 5.12
CA HIS A 165 15.76 5.72 6.40
C HIS A 165 17.25 5.37 6.61
N TRP A 166 17.66 5.20 7.85
CA TRP A 166 19.06 4.99 8.23
C TRP A 166 19.65 3.71 7.64
N GLY A 167 18.87 2.66 7.45
CA GLY A 167 19.33 1.42 6.81
C GLY A 167 19.81 1.65 5.37
N TYR A 168 19.17 2.54 4.62
CA TYR A 168 19.60 2.93 3.27
C TYR A 168 20.89 3.77 3.32
N VAL A 169 20.97 4.74 4.23
CA VAL A 169 22.20 5.53 4.42
C VAL A 169 23.37 4.61 4.80
N ALA A 170 23.15 3.69 5.74
CA ALA A 170 24.15 2.71 6.16
C ALA A 170 24.66 1.85 4.99
N TYR A 171 23.74 1.36 4.15
CA TYR A 171 24.07 0.59 2.96
C TYR A 171 24.97 1.37 2.01
N ARG A 172 24.61 2.64 1.72
CA ARG A 172 25.40 3.51 0.84
C ARG A 172 26.75 3.92 1.41
N LEU A 173 26.86 4.02 2.73
CA LEU A 173 28.17 4.20 3.37
C LEU A 173 29.08 2.99 3.18
N VAL A 174 28.54 1.79 3.22
CA VAL A 174 29.30 0.56 2.87
C VAL A 174 29.72 0.58 1.41
N ASP A 175 28.83 0.90 0.48
CA ASP A 175 29.17 1.06 -0.93
C ASP A 175 30.29 2.10 -1.13
N LEU A 176 30.19 3.25 -0.46
CA LEU A 176 31.23 4.29 -0.50
C LEU A 176 32.58 3.76 0.00
N GLY A 177 32.57 3.07 1.14
CA GLY A 177 33.77 2.49 1.74
C GLY A 177 34.43 1.39 0.91
N LEU A 178 33.67 0.70 0.06
CA LEU A 178 34.20 -0.34 -0.83
C LEU A 178 34.68 0.21 -2.17
N TRP A 179 33.86 1.03 -2.84
CA TRP A 179 34.09 1.44 -4.22
C TRP A 179 34.94 2.70 -4.38
N LEU A 180 34.86 3.66 -3.45
CA LEU A 180 35.66 4.86 -3.51
C LEU A 180 37.19 4.60 -3.36
N PRO A 181 37.64 3.77 -2.41
CA PRO A 181 39.06 3.38 -2.32
C PRO A 181 39.56 2.69 -3.58
N LEU A 182 38.77 1.75 -4.14
CA LEU A 182 39.11 1.06 -5.37
C LEU A 182 39.29 2.04 -6.54
N LEU A 183 38.34 2.96 -6.70
CA LEU A 183 38.38 3.97 -7.75
C LEU A 183 39.60 4.89 -7.58
N ALA A 184 39.82 5.41 -6.37
CA ALA A 184 40.94 6.30 -6.08
C ALA A 184 42.31 5.61 -6.29
N THR A 185 42.44 4.35 -5.85
CA THR A 185 43.66 3.55 -6.06
C THR A 185 43.89 3.32 -7.56
N SER A 186 42.85 2.99 -8.34
CA SER A 186 42.96 2.80 -9.78
C SER A 186 43.44 4.08 -10.49
N LEU A 187 42.91 5.25 -10.08
CA LEU A 187 43.31 6.55 -10.62
C LEU A 187 44.77 6.91 -10.22
N ALA A 188 45.19 6.59 -9.00
CA ALA A 188 46.57 6.80 -8.57
C ALA A 188 47.55 5.94 -9.35
N LEU A 189 47.25 4.66 -9.60
CA LEU A 189 48.08 3.77 -10.43
C LEU A 189 48.20 4.30 -11.88
N GLU A 190 47.13 4.80 -12.48
CA GLU A 190 47.19 5.40 -13.80
C GLU A 190 48.02 6.68 -13.86
N ARG A 191 47.85 7.57 -12.88
CA ARG A 191 48.65 8.80 -12.78
C ARG A 191 50.15 8.52 -12.67
N GLN A 192 50.48 7.44 -11.91
CA GLN A 192 51.87 7.02 -11.68
C GLN A 192 52.38 6.06 -12.78
N GLN A 193 51.56 5.76 -13.79
CA GLN A 193 51.86 4.81 -14.86
C GLN A 193 52.32 3.43 -14.34
N LEU A 194 51.85 3.03 -13.15
CA LEU A 194 52.18 1.76 -12.54
C LEU A 194 51.26 0.64 -13.07
N PRO A 195 51.82 -0.57 -13.28
CA PRO A 195 50.98 -1.69 -13.66
C PRO A 195 50.06 -2.09 -12.49
N TRP A 196 48.88 -2.59 -12.83
CA TRP A 196 47.96 -3.11 -11.84
C TRP A 196 48.48 -4.42 -11.28
N SER A 197 49.02 -4.35 -10.07
CA SER A 197 49.51 -5.50 -9.33
C SER A 197 49.30 -5.29 -7.84
N LEU A 198 49.28 -6.38 -7.07
CA LEU A 198 49.23 -6.30 -5.60
C LEU A 198 50.39 -5.47 -5.02
N ALA A 199 51.55 -5.55 -5.65
CA ALA A 199 52.74 -4.78 -5.24
C ALA A 199 52.51 -3.28 -5.46
N SER A 200 52.00 -2.90 -6.66
CA SER A 200 51.70 -1.49 -6.98
C SER A 200 50.59 -0.94 -6.10
N CYS A 201 49.52 -1.72 -5.83
CA CYS A 201 48.47 -1.34 -4.89
C CYS A 201 49.00 -1.12 -3.47
N ARG A 202 49.90 -2.01 -2.98
CA ARG A 202 50.59 -1.84 -1.68
C ARG A 202 51.46 -0.58 -1.66
N LEU A 203 52.11 -0.26 -2.74
CA LEU A 203 52.92 0.96 -2.86
C LEU A 203 52.05 2.22 -2.75
N VAL A 204 50.94 2.30 -3.50
CA VAL A 204 50.01 3.40 -3.42
C VAL A 204 49.37 3.49 -2.03
N PHE A 205 49.03 2.37 -1.42
CA PHE A 205 48.51 2.34 -0.05
C PHE A 205 49.50 2.81 1.00
N ARG A 206 50.80 2.40 0.88
CA ARG A 206 51.87 2.84 1.78
C ARG A 206 52.23 4.32 1.62
N SER A 207 52.03 4.91 0.45
CA SER A 207 52.27 6.32 0.23
C SER A 207 51.18 7.22 0.85
N GLN A 208 50.04 6.63 1.25
CA GLN A 208 49.00 7.34 1.94
C GLN A 208 49.29 7.44 3.43
N SER A 209 49.13 8.61 3.99
CA SER A 209 49.24 8.81 5.46
C SER A 209 48.19 7.92 6.15
N GLY A 210 48.48 7.43 7.38
CA GLY A 210 47.55 6.63 8.18
C GLY A 210 46.18 7.30 8.33
N LEU A 211 46.14 8.64 8.35
CA LEU A 211 44.90 9.43 8.35
C LEU A 211 44.09 9.22 7.05
N GLY A 212 44.77 9.13 5.89
CA GLY A 212 44.10 8.85 4.61
C GLY A 212 43.47 7.46 4.60
N ALA A 213 44.18 6.44 5.09
CA ALA A 213 43.63 5.07 5.20
C ALA A 213 42.43 5.00 6.17
N ALA A 214 42.50 5.70 7.31
CA ALA A 214 41.43 5.77 8.29
C ALA A 214 40.18 6.46 7.71
N LEU A 215 40.34 7.57 6.96
CA LEU A 215 39.24 8.25 6.29
C LEU A 215 38.56 7.38 5.20
N TRP A 216 39.28 6.45 4.59
CA TRP A 216 38.72 5.57 3.57
C TRP A 216 37.96 4.37 4.17
N LEU A 217 38.37 3.88 5.33
CA LEU A 217 37.68 2.79 6.02
C LEU A 217 36.54 3.27 6.92
N SER A 218 36.52 4.56 7.29
CA SER A 218 35.50 5.11 8.20
C SER A 218 34.07 4.97 7.66
N PRO A 219 33.74 5.19 6.37
CA PRO A 219 32.37 4.98 5.86
C PRO A 219 31.94 3.52 5.98
N LEU A 220 32.84 2.56 5.73
CA LEU A 220 32.55 1.14 5.86
C LEU A 220 32.24 0.78 7.32
N ALA A 221 33.10 1.19 8.25
CA ALA A 221 32.91 0.95 9.68
C ALA A 221 31.63 1.61 10.21
N LEU A 222 31.37 2.85 9.79
CA LEU A 222 30.17 3.59 10.16
C LEU A 222 28.92 2.93 9.59
N GLY A 223 28.93 2.53 8.32
CA GLY A 223 27.79 1.85 7.67
C GLY A 223 27.45 0.53 8.34
N VAL A 224 28.45 -0.31 8.63
CA VAL A 224 28.26 -1.57 9.37
C VAL A 224 27.77 -1.32 10.80
N GLY A 225 28.32 -0.29 11.47
CA GLY A 225 27.89 0.11 12.81
C GLY A 225 26.42 0.56 12.84
N LEU A 226 26.00 1.39 11.89
CA LEU A 226 24.62 1.86 11.75
C LEU A 226 23.65 0.71 11.43
N GLU A 227 24.03 -0.24 10.56
CA GLU A 227 23.22 -1.43 10.28
C GLU A 227 23.00 -2.26 11.53
N ARG A 228 24.05 -2.48 12.33
CA ARG A 228 23.96 -3.28 13.58
C ARG A 228 23.19 -2.57 14.69
N ALA A 229 23.31 -1.25 14.78
CA ALA A 229 22.66 -0.45 15.82
C ALA A 229 21.24 -0.01 15.43
N GLY A 230 20.93 0.08 14.13
CA GLY A 230 19.66 0.58 13.60
C GLY A 230 18.51 -0.43 13.72
N PRO A 231 17.26 0.06 13.65
CA PRO A 231 16.07 -0.80 13.63
C PRO A 231 15.85 -1.46 12.26
N GLU A 232 16.40 -0.90 11.19
CA GLU A 232 16.25 -1.41 9.82
C GLU A 232 17.41 -2.33 9.46
N ARG A 233 17.09 -3.53 9.01
CA ARG A 233 18.06 -4.54 8.56
C ARG A 233 18.09 -4.64 7.05
N TRP A 234 19.27 -4.92 6.48
CA TRP A 234 19.38 -5.19 5.04
C TRP A 234 18.81 -6.56 4.65
N ARG A 235 18.81 -7.48 5.60
CA ARG A 235 18.23 -8.79 5.47
C ARG A 235 17.47 -9.15 6.74
N VAL A 236 16.26 -9.66 6.56
CA VAL A 236 15.43 -10.15 7.65
C VAL A 236 15.52 -11.68 7.68
N GLU A 237 15.95 -12.21 8.81
CA GLU A 237 16.05 -13.66 9.01
C GLU A 237 14.68 -14.24 9.37
N ALA A 238 14.34 -15.41 8.81
CA ALA A 238 13.09 -16.11 9.10
C ALA A 238 12.93 -16.37 10.62
N ALA A 239 13.99 -16.76 11.30
CA ALA A 239 13.97 -17.00 12.75
C ALA A 239 13.58 -15.76 13.56
N ALA A 240 13.98 -14.55 13.11
CA ALA A 240 13.61 -13.30 13.77
C ALA A 240 12.11 -12.99 13.59
N VAL A 241 11.56 -13.30 12.41
CA VAL A 241 10.11 -13.18 12.15
C VAL A 241 9.32 -14.18 13.00
N GLU A 242 9.79 -15.41 13.08
CA GLU A 242 9.18 -16.44 13.92
C GLU A 242 9.20 -16.08 15.41
N ALA A 243 10.28 -15.47 15.88
CA ALA A 243 10.34 -14.95 17.25
C ALA A 243 9.38 -13.77 17.50
N ALA A 244 9.11 -12.96 16.47
CA ALA A 244 8.13 -11.88 16.53
C ALA A 244 6.67 -12.39 16.48
N LEU A 245 6.43 -13.56 15.91
CA LEU A 245 5.14 -14.25 15.81
C LEU A 245 5.24 -15.64 16.44
N PRO A 246 5.34 -15.74 17.79
CA PRO A 246 5.74 -16.95 18.48
C PRO A 246 4.66 -18.04 18.54
N VAL A 247 3.41 -17.73 18.19
CA VAL A 247 2.33 -18.72 18.20
C VAL A 247 2.19 -19.34 16.81
N ARG A 248 2.39 -20.64 16.72
CA ARG A 248 2.20 -21.41 15.49
C ARG A 248 0.97 -22.31 15.63
N VAL A 249 0.11 -22.27 14.60
CA VAL A 249 -1.04 -23.16 14.49
C VAL A 249 -0.96 -23.85 13.14
N GLN A 250 -0.84 -25.15 13.15
CA GLN A 250 -0.87 -25.99 11.94
C GLN A 250 -2.24 -26.64 11.84
N LEU A 251 -2.84 -26.56 10.67
CA LEU A 251 -4.16 -27.09 10.36
C LEU A 251 -4.06 -27.94 9.09
N ASP A 252 -4.71 -29.08 9.11
CA ASP A 252 -4.83 -29.98 7.95
C ASP A 252 -6.09 -29.71 7.12
N GLN A 253 -6.23 -30.45 6.01
CA GLN A 253 -7.36 -30.31 5.11
C GLN A 253 -8.69 -30.65 5.79
N GLU A 254 -8.72 -31.68 6.62
CA GLU A 254 -9.93 -32.09 7.35
C GLU A 254 -10.37 -30.99 8.31
N GLN A 255 -9.46 -30.43 9.11
CA GLN A 255 -9.74 -29.33 10.04
C GLN A 255 -10.26 -28.07 9.34
N CYS A 256 -9.83 -27.82 8.09
CA CYS A 256 -10.33 -26.72 7.28
C CYS A 256 -11.54 -27.12 6.39
N GLY A 257 -12.28 -28.15 6.77
CA GLY A 257 -13.51 -28.58 6.09
C GLY A 257 -13.25 -29.33 4.78
N GLY A 258 -12.11 -29.98 4.66
CA GLY A 258 -11.75 -30.91 3.60
C GLY A 258 -12.42 -32.28 3.70
N VAL A 259 -11.87 -33.23 2.94
CA VAL A 259 -12.35 -34.61 2.96
C VAL A 259 -12.00 -35.22 4.32
N PRO A 260 -12.93 -35.90 4.98
CA PRO A 260 -12.64 -36.67 6.21
C PRO A 260 -11.47 -37.64 6.01
N GLY A 261 -10.49 -37.62 6.93
CA GLY A 261 -9.28 -38.44 6.85
C GLY A 261 -8.16 -37.84 6.01
N ASP A 262 -8.33 -36.68 5.40
CA ASP A 262 -7.25 -35.96 4.70
C ASP A 262 -6.47 -35.07 5.67
N HIS A 263 -5.39 -35.61 6.22
CA HIS A 263 -4.47 -34.90 7.11
C HIS A 263 -3.33 -34.17 6.40
N SER A 264 -3.41 -33.98 5.09
CA SER A 264 -2.42 -33.17 4.36
C SER A 264 -2.45 -31.71 4.84
N PRO A 265 -1.28 -31.01 4.85
CA PRO A 265 -1.20 -29.64 5.34
C PRO A 265 -2.07 -28.67 4.54
N ALA A 266 -2.93 -27.90 5.22
CA ALA A 266 -3.73 -26.83 4.63
C ALA A 266 -3.16 -25.45 4.98
N LEU A 267 -3.06 -25.15 6.29
CA LEU A 267 -2.63 -23.83 6.76
C LEU A 267 -1.54 -23.97 7.84
N LEU A 268 -0.53 -23.10 7.73
CA LEU A 268 0.41 -22.81 8.81
C LEU A 268 0.28 -21.34 9.19
N LEU A 269 -0.22 -21.06 10.39
CA LEU A 269 -0.46 -19.71 10.88
C LEU A 269 0.67 -19.29 11.81
N HIS A 270 1.28 -18.14 11.54
CA HIS A 270 2.25 -17.45 12.39
C HIS A 270 1.55 -16.24 13.03
N LEU A 271 1.36 -16.24 14.34
CA LEU A 271 0.46 -15.35 15.05
C LEU A 271 1.17 -14.62 16.20
N PRO A 272 0.72 -13.40 16.56
CA PRO A 272 1.28 -12.68 17.69
C PRO A 272 1.01 -13.38 19.02
N GLY A 273 1.95 -13.29 19.97
CA GLY A 273 1.80 -13.81 21.34
C GLY A 273 0.88 -12.96 22.22
N GLY A 274 0.77 -13.38 23.50
CA GLY A 274 0.08 -12.64 24.54
C GLY A 274 -1.41 -13.00 24.72
N ALA A 275 -1.91 -12.85 25.95
CA ALA A 275 -3.28 -13.20 26.32
C ALA A 275 -4.33 -12.32 25.63
N SER A 276 -4.04 -11.04 25.46
CA SER A 276 -4.97 -10.09 24.78
C SER A 276 -5.22 -10.44 23.31
N ALA A 277 -4.33 -11.19 22.67
CA ALA A 277 -4.48 -11.64 21.30
C ALA A 277 -5.12 -13.04 21.17
N ALA A 278 -5.30 -13.78 22.27
CA ALA A 278 -5.75 -15.18 22.23
C ALA A 278 -7.07 -15.37 21.48
N ARG A 279 -8.08 -14.59 21.83
CA ARG A 279 -9.40 -14.66 21.19
C ARG A 279 -9.36 -14.24 19.72
N ARG A 280 -8.59 -13.18 19.39
CA ARG A 280 -8.40 -12.75 18.01
C ARG A 280 -7.72 -13.83 17.17
N ARG A 281 -6.76 -14.57 17.74
CA ARG A 281 -6.12 -15.70 17.07
C ARG A 281 -7.12 -16.82 16.76
N GLU A 282 -7.97 -17.18 17.73
CA GLU A 282 -9.00 -18.22 17.54
C GLU A 282 -9.94 -17.88 16.38
N LEU A 283 -10.48 -16.67 16.36
CA LEU A 283 -11.40 -16.24 15.31
C LEU A 283 -10.71 -16.07 13.95
N PHE A 284 -9.46 -15.60 13.94
CA PHE A 284 -8.67 -15.57 12.73
C PHE A 284 -8.40 -16.97 12.18
N THR A 285 -8.10 -17.94 13.04
CA THR A 285 -7.90 -19.34 12.65
C THR A 285 -9.15 -19.92 11.99
N HIS A 286 -10.31 -19.69 12.58
CA HIS A 286 -11.59 -20.10 12.01
C HIS A 286 -11.87 -19.42 10.64
N ASP A 287 -11.65 -18.11 10.54
CA ASP A 287 -11.86 -17.35 9.31
C ASP A 287 -10.88 -17.79 8.20
N ALA A 288 -9.62 -18.05 8.55
CA ALA A 288 -8.63 -18.56 7.63
C ALA A 288 -9.02 -19.92 7.03
N CYS A 289 -9.49 -20.86 7.85
CA CYS A 289 -10.00 -22.13 7.35
C CYS A 289 -11.23 -21.97 6.45
N PHE A 290 -12.16 -21.10 6.83
CA PHE A 290 -13.34 -20.83 6.00
C PHE A 290 -12.94 -20.27 4.63
N ARG A 291 -12.04 -19.28 4.59
CA ARG A 291 -11.54 -18.69 3.32
C ARG A 291 -10.72 -19.69 2.51
N TYR A 292 -9.92 -20.51 3.17
CA TYR A 292 -9.19 -21.59 2.51
C TYR A 292 -10.14 -22.56 1.79
N ARG A 293 -11.23 -22.98 2.45
CA ARG A 293 -12.24 -23.84 1.83
C ARG A 293 -12.90 -23.18 0.62
N GLN A 294 -13.28 -21.88 0.73
CA GLN A 294 -13.85 -21.15 -0.42
C GLN A 294 -12.90 -21.13 -1.62
N LEU A 295 -11.61 -20.88 -1.37
CA LEU A 295 -10.60 -20.86 -2.42
C LEU A 295 -10.35 -22.24 -3.01
N ARG A 296 -10.33 -23.29 -2.20
CA ARG A 296 -10.22 -24.67 -2.69
C ARG A 296 -11.37 -25.01 -3.66
N GLU A 297 -12.58 -24.62 -3.33
CA GLU A 297 -13.75 -24.79 -4.22
C GLU A 297 -13.63 -23.92 -5.48
N TRP A 298 -13.11 -22.69 -5.32
CA TRP A 298 -12.96 -21.76 -6.43
C TRP A 298 -11.85 -22.18 -7.41
N PHE A 299 -10.72 -22.64 -6.92
CA PHE A 299 -9.54 -23.01 -7.71
C PHE A 299 -9.52 -24.51 -8.13
N ALA A 300 -10.33 -25.34 -7.49
CA ALA A 300 -10.23 -26.80 -7.56
C ALA A 300 -8.82 -27.35 -7.18
N GLU A 301 -8.13 -26.64 -6.29
CA GLU A 301 -6.76 -26.89 -5.82
C GLU A 301 -6.69 -26.72 -4.31
N ALA A 302 -5.74 -27.37 -3.66
CA ALA A 302 -5.58 -27.33 -2.21
C ALA A 302 -4.10 -27.20 -1.79
N PRO A 303 -3.40 -26.12 -2.17
CA PRO A 303 -2.00 -25.95 -1.79
C PRO A 303 -1.86 -25.64 -0.30
N PRO A 304 -0.75 -26.02 0.37
CA PRO A 304 -0.43 -25.52 1.69
C PRO A 304 -0.15 -24.01 1.64
N VAL A 305 -0.71 -23.27 2.60
CA VAL A 305 -0.54 -21.80 2.72
C VAL A 305 0.04 -21.44 4.08
N GLN A 306 1.03 -20.56 4.10
CA GLN A 306 1.58 -19.98 5.31
C GLN A 306 1.06 -18.54 5.48
N LEU A 307 0.40 -18.27 6.61
CA LEU A 307 -0.15 -16.94 6.91
C LEU A 307 0.61 -16.30 8.07
N TYR A 308 1.17 -15.12 7.82
CA TYR A 308 1.84 -14.30 8.82
C TYR A 308 0.91 -13.14 9.19
N ALA A 309 0.26 -13.23 10.35
CA ALA A 309 -0.66 -12.21 10.83
C ALA A 309 0.02 -11.29 11.85
N TRP A 310 0.37 -10.10 11.44
CA TRP A 310 1.06 -9.11 12.25
C TRP A 310 0.12 -8.40 13.22
N PRO A 311 0.57 -8.05 14.43
CA PRO A 311 -0.29 -7.38 15.41
C PRO A 311 -0.74 -5.99 14.98
N ASP A 312 0.11 -5.27 14.24
CA ASP A 312 -0.13 -3.92 13.73
C ASP A 312 0.76 -3.59 12.52
N THR A 313 0.46 -2.44 11.88
CA THR A 313 1.18 -1.95 10.70
C THR A 313 2.66 -1.65 10.96
N ARG A 314 3.04 -1.25 12.18
CA ARG A 314 4.43 -0.95 12.53
C ARG A 314 5.27 -2.22 12.61
N ALA A 315 4.73 -3.26 13.24
CA ALA A 315 5.39 -4.57 13.30
C ALA A 315 5.59 -5.12 11.89
N LYS A 316 4.57 -5.07 11.05
CA LYS A 316 4.64 -5.50 9.66
C LYS A 316 5.67 -4.71 8.86
N GLN A 317 5.67 -3.38 8.95
CA GLN A 317 6.66 -2.54 8.28
C GLN A 317 8.08 -2.84 8.72
N ARG A 318 8.30 -3.03 10.02
CA ARG A 318 9.64 -3.34 10.57
C ARG A 318 10.23 -4.63 9.99
N TRP A 319 9.41 -5.66 9.83
CA TRP A 319 9.86 -7.00 9.44
C TRP A 319 9.74 -7.26 7.94
N MET A 320 8.78 -6.64 7.27
CA MET A 320 8.55 -6.85 5.86
C MET A 320 8.95 -5.68 4.97
N GLY A 321 8.93 -4.45 5.50
CA GLY A 321 9.09 -3.23 4.71
C GLY A 321 7.79 -2.68 4.13
N ALA A 322 6.63 -3.25 4.48
CA ALA A 322 5.30 -2.78 4.06
C ALA A 322 4.40 -2.59 5.28
N ALA A 323 3.79 -1.41 5.44
CA ALA A 323 2.92 -1.08 6.57
C ALA A 323 1.44 -1.39 6.28
N ARG A 324 0.90 -0.79 5.23
CA ARG A 324 -0.54 -0.76 4.93
C ARG A 324 -0.94 -1.71 3.81
N VAL A 325 -0.03 -2.00 2.88
CA VAL A 325 -0.27 -2.93 1.76
C VAL A 325 -0.09 -4.36 2.26
N GLU A 326 -1.10 -5.21 2.10
CA GLU A 326 -1.00 -6.64 2.35
C GLU A 326 -0.24 -7.30 1.19
N ILE A 327 0.47 -8.39 1.44
CA ILE A 327 1.39 -8.94 0.43
C ILE A 327 1.42 -10.45 0.49
N ALA A 328 1.23 -11.08 -0.66
CA ALA A 328 1.56 -12.48 -0.87
C ALA A 328 2.96 -12.66 -1.48
N LYS A 329 3.59 -13.78 -1.15
CA LYS A 329 4.78 -14.33 -1.80
C LYS A 329 4.44 -15.72 -2.34
N PRO A 330 3.82 -15.78 -3.53
CA PRO A 330 3.26 -17.03 -4.08
C PRO A 330 4.29 -18.15 -4.17
N TRP A 331 5.53 -17.82 -4.57
CA TRP A 331 6.63 -18.79 -4.70
C TRP A 331 7.11 -19.39 -3.38
N LEU A 332 6.78 -18.77 -2.25
CA LEU A 332 7.04 -19.30 -0.90
C LEU A 332 5.79 -19.89 -0.25
N GLY A 333 4.64 -19.81 -0.91
CA GLY A 333 3.35 -20.19 -0.32
C GLY A 333 2.93 -19.28 0.84
N GLN A 334 3.39 -18.02 0.87
CA GLN A 334 3.24 -17.12 2.02
C GLN A 334 2.30 -15.95 1.71
N ALA A 335 1.50 -15.57 2.72
CA ALA A 335 0.79 -14.29 2.72
C ALA A 335 0.99 -13.58 4.07
N HIS A 336 1.21 -12.27 4.01
CA HIS A 336 1.53 -11.42 5.14
C HIS A 336 0.49 -10.31 5.25
N LEU A 337 -0.19 -10.24 6.38
CA LEU A 337 -1.28 -9.30 6.63
C LEU A 337 -1.24 -8.78 8.07
N VAL A 338 -1.81 -7.63 8.30
CA VAL A 338 -2.12 -7.19 9.67
C VAL A 338 -3.32 -8.01 10.13
N LEU A 339 -3.28 -8.52 11.36
CA LEU A 339 -4.33 -9.40 11.89
C LEU A 339 -5.72 -8.78 11.69
N PRO A 340 -6.51 -9.28 10.72
CA PRO A 340 -7.75 -8.63 10.28
C PRO A 340 -8.89 -8.83 11.27
N GLU A 341 -9.96 -8.06 11.09
CA GLU A 341 -11.25 -8.33 11.73
C GLU A 341 -11.89 -9.58 11.09
N LEU A 342 -12.77 -10.24 11.82
CA LEU A 342 -13.53 -11.39 11.31
C LEU A 342 -14.36 -10.99 10.07
N GLY A 343 -14.28 -11.80 9.03
CA GLY A 343 -14.99 -11.58 7.77
C GLY A 343 -14.30 -10.62 6.79
N ALA A 344 -13.07 -10.19 7.08
CA ALA A 344 -12.32 -9.34 6.14
C ALA A 344 -11.98 -10.10 4.86
N SER A 345 -12.31 -9.52 3.71
CA SER A 345 -12.13 -10.17 2.40
C SER A 345 -10.66 -10.21 1.94
N VAL A 346 -9.82 -9.31 2.45
CA VAL A 346 -8.39 -9.22 2.12
C VAL A 346 -7.64 -10.55 2.32
N LEU A 347 -8.06 -11.34 3.29
CA LEU A 347 -7.49 -12.67 3.52
C LEU A 347 -7.69 -13.60 2.31
N THR A 348 -8.89 -13.55 1.68
CA THR A 348 -9.17 -14.28 0.44
C THR A 348 -8.28 -13.80 -0.70
N HIS A 349 -8.08 -12.49 -0.83
CA HIS A 349 -7.23 -11.88 -1.84
C HIS A 349 -5.78 -12.41 -1.77
N GLU A 350 -5.16 -12.29 -0.60
CA GLU A 350 -3.76 -12.71 -0.43
C GLU A 350 -3.56 -14.23 -0.56
N MET A 351 -4.51 -15.00 -0.06
CA MET A 351 -4.46 -16.45 -0.24
C MET A 351 -4.68 -16.87 -1.70
N ALA A 352 -5.50 -16.15 -2.47
CA ALA A 352 -5.74 -16.44 -3.87
C ALA A 352 -4.45 -16.40 -4.70
N HIS A 353 -3.52 -15.48 -4.40
CA HIS A 353 -2.21 -15.45 -5.04
C HIS A 353 -1.41 -16.74 -4.81
N VAL A 354 -1.47 -17.30 -3.59
CA VAL A 354 -0.78 -18.56 -3.25
C VAL A 354 -1.43 -19.74 -3.97
N PHE A 355 -2.75 -19.80 -4.03
CA PHE A 355 -3.48 -20.83 -4.78
C PHE A 355 -3.13 -20.77 -6.27
N ALA A 356 -3.20 -19.59 -6.86
CA ALA A 356 -2.94 -19.37 -8.28
C ALA A 356 -1.51 -19.73 -8.69
N ALA A 357 -0.54 -19.63 -7.79
CA ALA A 357 0.85 -19.99 -8.06
C ALA A 357 1.02 -21.44 -8.53
N ARG A 358 0.11 -22.34 -8.15
CA ARG A 358 0.13 -23.77 -8.60
C ARG A 358 -0.13 -23.91 -10.10
N TRP A 359 -0.80 -22.95 -10.69
CA TRP A 359 -1.10 -22.96 -12.13
C TRP A 359 0.05 -22.48 -13.00
N ASN A 360 1.01 -21.74 -12.43
CA ASN A 360 2.15 -21.20 -13.16
C ASN A 360 3.44 -21.95 -12.82
N ARG A 361 4.12 -22.48 -13.84
CA ARG A 361 5.36 -23.25 -13.69
C ARG A 361 6.62 -22.38 -13.62
N GLY A 362 6.49 -21.07 -13.74
CA GLY A 362 7.61 -20.15 -13.61
C GLY A 362 8.15 -20.08 -12.17
N PRO A 363 9.39 -19.59 -11.97
CA PRO A 363 10.08 -19.62 -10.69
C PRO A 363 9.40 -18.77 -9.60
N LEU A 364 8.58 -17.81 -9.99
CA LEU A 364 7.83 -16.95 -9.07
C LEU A 364 6.35 -17.37 -8.91
N GLY A 365 5.89 -18.41 -9.64
CA GLY A 365 4.49 -18.83 -9.61
C GLY A 365 3.51 -17.75 -10.09
N ILE A 366 3.95 -16.83 -10.95
CA ILE A 366 3.15 -15.72 -11.49
C ILE A 366 3.28 -15.62 -13.00
N PRO A 367 2.23 -15.17 -13.72
CA PRO A 367 2.32 -14.92 -15.15
C PRO A 367 3.29 -13.79 -15.48
N LEU A 368 4.15 -14.03 -16.47
CA LEU A 368 5.13 -13.06 -16.95
C LEU A 368 4.86 -12.69 -18.41
N ARG A 369 4.79 -11.40 -18.68
CA ARG A 369 4.79 -10.87 -20.04
C ARG A 369 6.21 -10.81 -20.57
N TYR A 370 6.35 -11.20 -21.83
CA TYR A 370 7.67 -11.24 -22.50
C TYR A 370 8.72 -12.04 -21.72
N GLY A 371 8.26 -12.95 -20.84
CA GLY A 371 9.12 -13.79 -20.01
C GLY A 371 9.84 -13.10 -18.84
N VAL A 372 9.65 -11.79 -18.64
CA VAL A 372 10.41 -11.00 -17.63
C VAL A 372 9.57 -10.06 -16.79
N LEU A 373 8.46 -9.55 -17.29
CA LEU A 373 7.63 -8.54 -16.58
C LEU A 373 6.38 -9.20 -16.00
N PRO A 374 6.08 -9.03 -14.69
CA PRO A 374 4.84 -9.52 -14.11
C PRO A 374 3.60 -8.98 -14.84
N ASP A 375 2.65 -9.84 -15.18
CA ASP A 375 1.35 -9.44 -15.72
C ASP A 375 0.43 -9.05 -14.54
N ALA A 376 0.53 -7.79 -14.10
CA ALA A 376 -0.25 -7.29 -12.97
C ALA A 376 -1.76 -7.43 -13.20
N LEU A 377 -2.25 -7.29 -14.44
CA LEU A 377 -3.66 -7.44 -14.75
C LEU A 377 -4.16 -8.87 -14.49
N ALA A 378 -3.39 -9.88 -14.86
CA ALA A 378 -3.74 -11.28 -14.59
C ALA A 378 -3.57 -11.63 -13.11
N ILE A 379 -2.50 -11.16 -12.48
CA ILE A 379 -2.18 -11.46 -11.06
C ILE A 379 -3.25 -10.88 -10.14
N GLU A 380 -3.47 -9.58 -10.21
CA GLU A 380 -4.39 -8.86 -9.33
C GLU A 380 -5.85 -9.09 -9.71
N GLY A 381 -6.10 -9.19 -11.02
CA GLY A 381 -7.44 -9.49 -11.52
C GLY A 381 -7.96 -10.83 -11.04
N LEU A 382 -7.12 -11.85 -10.97
CA LEU A 382 -7.50 -13.16 -10.43
C LEU A 382 -7.80 -13.09 -8.94
N ALA A 383 -6.98 -12.40 -8.16
CA ALA A 383 -7.18 -12.26 -6.73
C ALA A 383 -8.48 -11.50 -6.42
N VAL A 384 -8.76 -10.40 -7.11
CA VAL A 384 -10.03 -9.64 -6.97
C VAL A 384 -11.23 -10.47 -7.45
N ALA A 385 -11.09 -11.26 -8.51
CA ALA A 385 -12.16 -12.13 -9.00
C ALA A 385 -12.51 -13.25 -8.00
N ALA A 386 -11.52 -13.76 -7.27
CA ALA A 386 -11.70 -14.77 -6.23
C ALA A 386 -12.23 -14.16 -4.91
N GLU A 387 -11.71 -12.99 -4.53
CA GLU A 387 -12.16 -12.23 -3.35
C GLU A 387 -13.58 -11.71 -3.53
N TRP A 388 -13.90 -11.19 -4.70
CA TRP A 388 -15.15 -10.55 -5.11
C TRP A 388 -15.67 -9.51 -4.11
N PRO A 389 -14.91 -8.46 -3.80
CA PRO A 389 -15.24 -7.54 -2.73
C PRO A 389 -16.44 -6.65 -3.08
N LEU A 390 -17.42 -6.59 -2.20
CA LEU A 390 -18.52 -5.63 -2.29
C LEU A 390 -18.13 -4.32 -1.60
N ARG A 391 -17.64 -3.37 -2.37
CA ARG A 391 -17.26 -2.05 -1.84
C ARG A 391 -18.45 -1.07 -1.95
N GLY A 392 -18.91 -0.57 -0.81
CA GLY A 392 -20.10 0.29 -0.78
C GLY A 392 -21.36 -0.40 -1.30
N GLY A 393 -21.46 -1.72 -1.21
CA GLY A 393 -22.59 -2.52 -1.70
C GLY A 393 -22.58 -2.81 -3.21
N LEU A 394 -21.53 -2.38 -3.95
CA LEU A 394 -21.38 -2.63 -5.39
C LEU A 394 -20.29 -3.66 -5.66
N SER A 395 -20.58 -4.56 -6.59
CA SER A 395 -19.61 -5.53 -7.11
C SER A 395 -18.57 -4.90 -8.03
N PRO A 396 -17.42 -5.56 -8.29
CA PRO A 396 -16.46 -5.08 -9.28
C PRO A 396 -17.04 -4.87 -10.67
N HIS A 397 -18.06 -5.63 -11.10
CA HIS A 397 -18.76 -5.41 -12.36
C HIS A 397 -19.50 -4.07 -12.37
N GLN A 398 -20.25 -3.77 -11.32
CA GLN A 398 -20.97 -2.50 -11.19
C GLN A 398 -20.02 -1.31 -11.14
N TRP A 399 -18.91 -1.43 -10.41
CA TRP A 399 -17.86 -0.41 -10.40
C TRP A 399 -17.19 -0.23 -11.76
N ALA A 400 -16.91 -1.32 -12.49
CA ALA A 400 -16.36 -1.26 -13.85
C ALA A 400 -17.34 -0.55 -14.81
N ARG A 401 -18.64 -0.84 -14.72
CA ARG A 401 -19.68 -0.14 -15.46
C ARG A 401 -19.70 1.35 -15.14
N ALA A 402 -19.66 1.72 -13.86
CA ALA A 402 -19.64 3.11 -13.45
C ALA A 402 -18.41 3.85 -14.01
N ALA A 403 -17.22 3.23 -13.95
CA ALA A 403 -16.00 3.78 -14.52
C ALA A 403 -16.11 4.01 -16.05
N ARG A 404 -16.72 3.08 -16.78
CA ARG A 404 -16.96 3.22 -18.21
C ARG A 404 -17.93 4.38 -18.52
N ARG A 405 -19.05 4.47 -17.80
CA ARG A 405 -20.01 5.57 -17.93
C ARG A 405 -19.41 6.95 -17.61
N LEU A 406 -18.40 7.01 -16.77
CA LEU A 406 -17.64 8.23 -16.46
C LEU A 406 -16.51 8.51 -17.44
N ASN A 407 -16.32 7.69 -18.49
CA ASN A 407 -15.18 7.75 -19.41
C ASN A 407 -13.81 7.70 -18.69
N LYS A 408 -13.74 7.02 -17.52
CA LYS A 408 -12.51 6.83 -16.75
C LYS A 408 -11.82 5.51 -17.06
N ALA A 409 -12.54 4.51 -17.58
CA ALA A 409 -11.95 3.24 -17.96
C ALA A 409 -11.02 3.42 -19.18
N PRO A 410 -9.70 3.19 -19.03
CA PRO A 410 -8.78 3.28 -20.15
C PRO A 410 -9.04 2.16 -21.16
N PRO A 411 -8.59 2.33 -22.42
CA PRO A 411 -8.60 1.23 -23.38
C PRO A 411 -7.90 0.01 -22.80
N TYR A 412 -8.46 -1.17 -23.04
CA TYR A 412 -7.98 -2.41 -22.46
C TYR A 412 -6.48 -2.69 -22.78
N VAL A 413 -6.06 -2.41 -24.01
CA VAL A 413 -4.65 -2.54 -24.44
C VAL A 413 -3.70 -1.73 -23.54
N LYS A 414 -4.15 -0.57 -23.04
CA LYS A 414 -3.37 0.25 -22.09
C LYS A 414 -3.27 -0.43 -20.73
N LEU A 415 -4.35 -1.03 -20.23
CA LEU A 415 -4.34 -1.80 -18.97
C LEU A 415 -3.42 -3.02 -19.03
N LEU A 416 -3.28 -3.63 -20.20
CA LEU A 416 -2.35 -4.73 -20.41
C LEU A 416 -0.89 -4.31 -20.27
N SER A 417 -0.53 -3.05 -20.43
CA SER A 417 0.84 -2.60 -20.23
C SER A 417 1.16 -2.46 -18.74
N PRO A 418 2.37 -2.81 -18.28
CA PRO A 418 2.78 -2.60 -16.89
C PRO A 418 2.62 -1.14 -16.45
N GLN A 419 2.96 -0.18 -17.31
CA GLN A 419 2.78 1.24 -17.04
C GLN A 419 1.30 1.62 -16.92
N GLY A 420 0.43 1.10 -17.80
CA GLY A 420 -1.00 1.43 -17.78
C GLY A 420 -1.71 0.90 -16.54
N PHE A 421 -1.26 -0.22 -16.00
CA PHE A 421 -1.80 -0.76 -14.75
C PHE A 421 -1.28 0.01 -13.52
N LEU A 422 0.01 0.30 -13.47
CA LEU A 422 0.69 0.85 -12.29
C LEU A 422 0.63 2.39 -12.21
N ALA A 423 0.62 3.09 -13.35
CA ALA A 423 0.69 4.56 -13.36
C ALA A 423 -0.65 5.26 -13.11
N GLY A 424 -1.77 4.55 -13.28
CA GLY A 424 -3.11 5.11 -13.10
C GLY A 424 -3.64 5.02 -11.67
N ASN A 425 -4.94 5.29 -11.52
CA ASN A 425 -5.65 5.03 -10.28
C ASN A 425 -5.67 3.52 -10.00
N SER A 426 -5.00 3.07 -8.95
CA SER A 426 -4.86 1.65 -8.60
C SER A 426 -6.24 0.99 -8.34
N ASP A 427 -7.14 1.67 -7.63
CA ASP A 427 -8.49 1.17 -7.36
C ASP A 427 -9.27 0.88 -8.66
N LEU A 428 -9.09 1.72 -9.67
CA LEU A 428 -9.67 1.52 -10.99
C LEU A 428 -9.05 0.32 -11.70
N ALA A 429 -7.73 0.22 -11.72
CA ALA A 429 -7.00 -0.87 -12.37
C ALA A 429 -7.39 -2.24 -11.77
N TYR A 430 -7.37 -2.36 -10.45
CA TYR A 430 -7.78 -3.57 -9.71
C TYR A 430 -9.25 -3.94 -9.98
N THR A 431 -10.14 -2.93 -9.98
CA THR A 431 -11.58 -3.14 -10.25
C THR A 431 -11.83 -3.68 -11.65
N LEU A 432 -11.21 -3.06 -12.67
CA LEU A 432 -11.35 -3.48 -14.05
C LEU A 432 -10.76 -4.86 -14.31
N ALA A 433 -9.57 -5.14 -13.73
CA ALA A 433 -8.91 -6.42 -13.80
C ALA A 433 -9.76 -7.55 -13.18
N GLY A 434 -10.25 -7.33 -11.95
CA GLY A 434 -11.11 -8.30 -11.26
C GLY A 434 -12.42 -8.57 -12.01
N SER A 435 -13.05 -7.51 -12.51
CA SER A 435 -14.26 -7.62 -13.34
C SER A 435 -14.02 -8.46 -14.59
N LEU A 436 -12.90 -8.24 -15.28
CA LEU A 436 -12.58 -8.95 -16.52
C LEU A 436 -12.26 -10.43 -16.26
N VAL A 437 -11.43 -10.74 -15.25
CA VAL A 437 -11.08 -12.15 -14.93
C VAL A 437 -12.33 -12.91 -14.44
N ARG A 438 -13.21 -12.25 -13.67
CA ARG A 438 -14.46 -12.86 -13.26
C ARG A 438 -15.39 -13.15 -14.44
N TRP A 439 -15.54 -12.20 -15.37
CA TRP A 439 -16.27 -12.39 -16.61
C TRP A 439 -15.70 -13.55 -17.45
N LEU A 440 -14.37 -13.64 -17.56
CA LEU A 440 -13.71 -14.74 -18.26
C LEU A 440 -14.07 -16.09 -17.62
N ARG A 441 -14.02 -16.17 -16.29
CA ARG A 441 -14.41 -17.38 -15.56
C ARG A 441 -15.87 -17.76 -15.78
N ASP A 442 -16.77 -16.79 -15.65
CA ASP A 442 -18.20 -17.04 -15.69
C ASP A 442 -18.69 -17.36 -17.13
N THR A 443 -18.00 -16.89 -18.17
CA THR A 443 -18.35 -17.12 -19.56
C THR A 443 -17.57 -18.23 -20.26
N ARG A 444 -16.31 -18.49 -19.84
CA ARG A 444 -15.39 -19.47 -20.47
C ARG A 444 -14.97 -20.59 -19.52
N GLY A 445 -15.35 -20.52 -18.27
CA GLY A 445 -15.06 -21.51 -17.23
C GLY A 445 -13.67 -21.39 -16.59
N LEU A 446 -13.42 -22.25 -15.60
CA LEU A 446 -12.18 -22.26 -14.84
C LEU A 446 -10.95 -22.54 -15.70
N ALA A 447 -11.08 -23.39 -16.72
CA ALA A 447 -9.97 -23.74 -17.62
C ALA A 447 -9.40 -22.51 -18.36
N ALA A 448 -10.25 -21.55 -18.74
CA ALA A 448 -9.79 -20.31 -19.36
C ALA A 448 -8.96 -19.45 -18.41
N VAL A 449 -9.38 -19.31 -17.17
CA VAL A 449 -8.64 -18.56 -16.14
C VAL A 449 -7.33 -19.27 -15.78
N HIS A 450 -7.34 -20.61 -15.70
CA HIS A 450 -6.14 -21.42 -15.53
C HIS A 450 -5.15 -21.17 -16.69
N THR A 451 -5.61 -21.21 -17.94
CA THR A 451 -4.78 -20.94 -19.14
C THR A 451 -4.17 -19.53 -19.08
N LEU A 452 -5.00 -18.53 -18.73
CA LEU A 452 -4.52 -17.15 -18.56
C LEU A 452 -3.38 -17.07 -17.56
N TYR A 453 -3.57 -17.64 -16.37
CA TYR A 453 -2.57 -17.54 -15.31
C TYR A 453 -1.32 -18.38 -15.59
N ALA A 454 -1.47 -19.53 -16.24
CA ALA A 454 -0.36 -20.39 -16.63
C ALA A 454 0.53 -19.77 -17.70
N THR A 455 -0.06 -19.05 -18.67
CA THR A 455 0.64 -18.60 -19.88
C THR A 455 0.84 -17.08 -19.97
N GLY A 456 0.01 -16.27 -19.30
CA GLY A 456 -0.09 -14.83 -19.51
C GLY A 456 -0.71 -14.42 -20.86
N ASP A 457 -1.25 -15.39 -21.62
CA ASP A 457 -1.81 -15.19 -22.96
C ASP A 457 -3.33 -14.97 -22.91
N TRP A 458 -3.74 -13.72 -22.97
CA TRP A 458 -5.14 -13.32 -22.93
C TRP A 458 -5.96 -13.79 -24.12
N PRO A 459 -5.49 -13.62 -25.39
CA PRO A 459 -6.17 -14.17 -26.57
C PRO A 459 -6.42 -15.68 -26.47
N LEU A 460 -5.39 -16.44 -26.07
CA LEU A 460 -5.50 -17.89 -25.91
C LEU A 460 -6.55 -18.26 -24.87
N ALA A 461 -6.54 -17.60 -23.71
CA ALA A 461 -7.48 -17.85 -22.63
C ALA A 461 -8.92 -17.48 -22.98
N ALA A 462 -9.10 -16.36 -23.68
CA ALA A 462 -10.43 -15.88 -24.09
C ALA A 462 -10.96 -16.59 -25.34
N GLY A 463 -10.11 -17.27 -26.13
CA GLY A 463 -10.47 -17.84 -27.43
C GLY A 463 -10.85 -16.78 -28.47
N ALA A 464 -10.34 -15.56 -28.34
CA ALA A 464 -10.67 -14.40 -29.17
C ALA A 464 -9.52 -13.39 -29.19
N SER A 465 -9.47 -12.49 -30.19
CA SER A 465 -8.50 -11.40 -30.20
C SER A 465 -8.72 -10.43 -29.03
N VAL A 466 -7.69 -9.63 -28.69
CA VAL A 466 -7.79 -8.62 -27.61
C VAL A 466 -8.95 -7.66 -27.85
N GLU A 467 -9.14 -7.22 -29.07
CA GLU A 467 -10.21 -6.31 -29.48
C GLU A 467 -11.58 -6.96 -29.29
N GLU A 468 -11.73 -8.21 -29.72
CA GLU A 468 -13.00 -8.93 -29.67
C GLU A 468 -13.42 -9.25 -28.23
N PHE A 469 -12.55 -9.84 -27.40
CA PHE A 469 -12.94 -10.13 -26.03
C PHE A 469 -13.13 -8.86 -25.18
N SER A 470 -12.39 -7.77 -25.47
CA SER A 470 -12.62 -6.46 -24.84
C SER A 470 -14.02 -5.93 -25.15
N LYS A 471 -14.46 -6.06 -26.40
CA LYS A 471 -15.80 -5.67 -26.84
C LYS A 471 -16.89 -6.53 -26.17
N GLN A 472 -16.68 -7.85 -26.12
CA GLN A 472 -17.60 -8.79 -25.46
C GLN A 472 -17.76 -8.45 -23.97
N TRP A 473 -16.66 -8.25 -23.25
CA TRP A 473 -16.68 -7.83 -21.86
C TRP A 473 -17.35 -6.46 -21.68
N ALA A 474 -17.07 -5.49 -22.54
CA ALA A 474 -17.68 -4.18 -22.49
C ALA A 474 -19.20 -4.27 -22.67
N THR A 475 -19.68 -5.07 -23.62
CA THR A 475 -21.12 -5.31 -23.85
C THR A 475 -21.79 -5.93 -22.62
N PHE A 476 -21.11 -6.91 -21.98
CA PHE A 476 -21.61 -7.54 -20.75
C PHE A 476 -21.70 -6.53 -19.59
N ILE A 477 -20.66 -5.71 -19.41
CA ILE A 477 -20.60 -4.73 -18.32
C ILE A 477 -21.62 -3.59 -18.51
N ASP A 478 -21.85 -3.16 -19.74
CA ASP A 478 -22.75 -2.05 -20.03
C ASP A 478 -24.24 -2.40 -19.89
N ASP A 479 -24.57 -3.69 -19.73
CA ASP A 479 -25.96 -4.13 -19.53
C ASP A 479 -26.54 -3.59 -18.21
N PRO A 480 -27.60 -2.71 -18.28
CA PRO A 480 -28.18 -2.13 -17.06
C PRO A 480 -29.00 -3.11 -16.23
N LEU A 481 -29.44 -4.21 -16.79
CA LEU A 481 -30.25 -5.22 -16.09
C LEU A 481 -29.32 -6.12 -15.25
N LEU A 482 -28.16 -6.46 -15.80
CA LEU A 482 -27.16 -7.26 -15.09
C LEU A 482 -26.41 -6.45 -14.02
N HIS A 483 -26.15 -5.18 -14.30
CA HIS A 483 -25.33 -4.32 -13.44
C HIS A 483 -26.02 -2.98 -13.16
N PRO A 484 -27.14 -2.97 -12.40
CA PRO A 484 -27.88 -1.74 -12.12
C PRO A 484 -27.04 -0.74 -11.32
N LEU A 485 -27.20 0.56 -11.63
CA LEU A 485 -26.52 1.67 -10.95
C LEU A 485 -27.53 2.80 -10.72
N SER A 486 -27.57 3.31 -9.51
CA SER A 486 -28.27 4.54 -9.14
C SER A 486 -27.42 5.79 -9.42
N ASP A 487 -28.05 6.97 -9.38
CA ASP A 487 -27.31 8.24 -9.46
C ASP A 487 -26.33 8.41 -8.28
N GLY A 488 -26.69 7.92 -7.10
CA GLY A 488 -25.82 7.91 -5.94
C GLY A 488 -24.57 7.04 -6.16
N ASP A 489 -24.70 5.90 -6.89
CA ASP A 489 -23.57 5.06 -7.25
C ASP A 489 -22.62 5.77 -8.21
N MET A 490 -23.16 6.53 -9.16
CA MET A 490 -22.36 7.31 -10.10
C MET A 490 -21.59 8.43 -9.41
N GLU A 491 -22.20 9.10 -8.40
CA GLU A 491 -21.48 10.09 -7.58
C GLU A 491 -20.35 9.44 -6.76
N ARG A 492 -20.61 8.27 -6.17
CA ARG A 492 -19.55 7.50 -5.47
C ARG A 492 -18.43 7.07 -6.41
N ALA A 493 -18.77 6.70 -7.65
CA ALA A 493 -17.80 6.33 -8.65
C ALA A 493 -16.91 7.52 -9.07
N ARG A 494 -17.49 8.72 -9.23
CA ARG A 494 -16.70 9.93 -9.46
C ARG A 494 -15.68 10.16 -8.36
N ALA A 495 -16.14 10.20 -7.11
CA ALA A 495 -15.25 10.41 -5.96
C ALA A 495 -14.12 9.37 -5.85
N ARG A 496 -14.39 8.13 -6.27
CA ARG A 496 -13.42 7.04 -6.22
C ARG A 496 -12.40 7.06 -7.35
N PHE A 497 -12.83 7.40 -8.57
CA PHE A 497 -12.01 7.29 -9.78
C PHE A 497 -11.51 8.62 -10.34
N GLU A 498 -11.97 9.76 -9.83
CA GLU A 498 -11.44 11.09 -10.16
C GLU A 498 -10.05 11.37 -9.57
N PRO A 499 -9.72 10.94 -8.33
CA PRO A 499 -8.39 11.19 -7.80
C PRO A 499 -7.31 10.61 -8.72
N PRO A 500 -6.25 11.37 -8.99
CA PRO A 500 -5.14 10.90 -9.81
C PRO A 500 -4.45 9.69 -9.15
N GLY A 501 -3.74 8.90 -9.96
CA GLY A 501 -2.90 7.81 -9.47
C GLY A 501 -1.84 8.30 -8.49
N LEU A 502 -1.28 7.41 -7.68
CA LEU A 502 -0.28 7.76 -6.66
C LEU A 502 0.89 8.57 -7.23
N PHE A 503 1.39 8.18 -8.40
CA PHE A 503 2.52 8.85 -9.06
C PHE A 503 2.15 10.20 -9.70
N GLU A 504 0.87 10.49 -9.84
CA GLU A 504 0.35 11.74 -10.39
C GLU A 504 -0.07 12.72 -9.28
N ARG A 505 -0.16 12.27 -8.02
CA ARG A 505 -0.53 13.11 -6.89
C ARG A 505 0.64 14.01 -6.50
N PRO A 506 0.51 15.33 -6.62
CA PRO A 506 1.53 16.21 -6.08
C PRO A 506 1.57 16.02 -4.55
N CYS A 507 2.77 15.97 -3.99
CA CYS A 507 2.97 16.02 -2.54
C CYS A 507 2.42 14.83 -1.72
N ALA A 508 2.12 13.68 -2.33
CA ALA A 508 1.58 12.51 -1.62
C ALA A 508 2.45 12.11 -0.40
N LEU A 509 3.77 12.15 -0.55
CA LEU A 509 4.70 11.86 0.54
C LEU A 509 4.63 12.90 1.66
N ALA A 510 4.59 14.20 1.31
CA ALA A 510 4.51 15.29 2.30
C ALA A 510 3.19 15.20 3.09
N LEU A 511 2.09 14.93 2.39
CA LEU A 511 0.76 14.74 2.98
C LEU A 511 0.75 13.51 3.93
N GLY A 512 1.23 12.36 3.48
CA GLY A 512 1.30 11.14 4.28
C GLY A 512 2.14 11.34 5.55
N ARG A 513 3.29 11.99 5.45
CA ARG A 513 4.16 12.29 6.60
C ARG A 513 3.55 13.30 7.56
N CYS A 514 2.91 14.34 7.06
CA CYS A 514 2.22 15.32 7.88
C CYS A 514 1.10 14.61 8.67
N ARG A 515 0.29 13.79 8.00
CA ARG A 515 -0.77 12.98 8.63
C ARG A 515 -0.21 12.08 9.73
N ASP A 516 0.84 11.31 9.46
CA ASP A 516 1.46 10.42 10.44
C ASP A 516 2.05 11.16 11.65
N ARG A 517 2.59 12.38 11.45
CA ARG A 517 3.09 13.21 12.55
C ARG A 517 1.94 13.83 13.34
N ALA A 518 0.97 14.40 12.66
CA ALA A 518 -0.21 15.01 13.29
C ALA A 518 -1.00 13.97 14.11
N ASP A 519 -1.22 12.77 13.56
CA ASP A 519 -1.88 11.67 14.28
C ASP A 519 -1.12 11.23 15.54
N ARG A 520 0.22 11.18 15.48
CA ARG A 520 1.02 10.89 16.68
C ARG A 520 0.90 11.98 17.72
N LEU A 521 0.91 13.24 17.30
CA LEU A 521 0.77 14.40 18.20
C LEU A 521 -0.61 14.42 18.86
N LEU A 522 -1.68 14.17 18.09
CA LEU A 522 -3.03 14.04 18.61
C LEU A 522 -3.13 12.89 19.64
N ARG A 523 -2.58 11.70 19.29
CA ARG A 523 -2.58 10.55 20.22
C ARG A 523 -1.79 10.79 21.50
N THR A 524 -0.77 11.63 21.46
CA THR A 524 0.04 11.98 22.64
C THR A 524 -0.47 13.22 23.39
N GLY A 525 -1.68 13.72 23.04
CA GLY A 525 -2.31 14.86 23.70
C GLY A 525 -1.64 16.21 23.39
N ARG A 526 -1.05 16.35 22.18
CA ARG A 526 -0.37 17.58 21.74
C ARG A 526 -1.05 18.19 20.50
N PRO A 527 -2.35 18.55 20.58
CA PRO A 527 -3.11 18.97 19.39
C PRO A 527 -2.61 20.27 18.76
N ARG A 528 -2.09 21.22 19.56
CA ARG A 528 -1.53 22.48 19.03
C ARG A 528 -0.32 22.25 18.12
N LEU A 529 0.51 21.25 18.42
CA LEU A 529 1.61 20.87 17.52
C LEU A 529 1.10 20.21 16.26
N ALA A 530 0.01 19.45 16.31
CA ALA A 530 -0.64 18.90 15.13
C ALA A 530 -1.20 20.00 14.22
N VAL A 531 -1.78 21.06 14.79
CA VAL A 531 -2.21 22.26 14.03
C VAL A 531 -1.02 22.89 13.30
N ALA A 532 0.10 23.10 13.99
CA ALA A 532 1.29 23.69 13.39
C ALA A 532 1.87 22.83 12.23
N GLU A 533 1.82 21.49 12.34
CA GLU A 533 2.22 20.58 11.26
C GLU A 533 1.33 20.76 10.01
N TRP A 534 0.00 20.81 10.19
CA TRP A 534 -0.94 21.01 9.09
C TRP A 534 -0.83 22.41 8.48
N GLN A 535 -0.70 23.44 9.31
CA GLN A 535 -0.51 24.81 8.86
C GLN A 535 0.78 24.95 8.02
N GLY A 536 1.90 24.43 8.48
CA GLY A 536 3.15 24.47 7.75
C GLY A 536 3.12 23.64 6.45
N LEU A 537 2.26 22.60 6.36
CA LEU A 537 2.01 21.92 5.09
C LEU A 537 1.14 22.78 4.16
N SER A 538 0.06 23.36 4.66
CA SER A 538 -0.86 24.19 3.88
C SER A 538 -0.13 25.40 3.25
N GLU A 539 0.72 26.08 4.02
CA GLU A 539 1.55 27.20 3.51
C GLU A 539 2.48 26.72 2.37
N ARG A 540 3.18 25.61 2.56
CA ARG A 540 4.06 25.04 1.51
C ARG A 540 3.29 24.60 0.27
N LEU A 541 2.10 24.03 0.43
CA LEU A 541 1.27 23.64 -0.72
C LEU A 541 0.79 24.86 -1.50
N GLN A 542 0.44 25.97 -0.85
CA GLN A 542 0.07 27.21 -1.52
C GLN A 542 1.22 27.78 -2.33
N GLU A 543 2.43 27.84 -1.73
CA GLU A 543 3.62 28.33 -2.40
C GLU A 543 4.03 27.49 -3.62
N VAL A 544 3.89 26.15 -3.51
CA VAL A 544 4.37 25.21 -4.52
C VAL A 544 3.35 24.96 -5.62
N LEU A 545 2.04 24.99 -5.30
CA LEU A 545 0.96 24.61 -6.23
C LEU A 545 0.17 25.80 -6.77
N ASP A 546 0.53 27.02 -6.45
CA ASP A 546 -0.18 28.26 -6.85
C ASP A 546 -1.70 28.15 -6.59
N GLY A 547 -2.09 27.54 -5.47
CA GLY A 547 -3.49 27.31 -5.23
C GLY A 547 -3.87 27.03 -3.79
N PRO A 548 -5.18 27.09 -3.48
CA PRO A 548 -5.67 26.76 -2.16
C PRO A 548 -5.40 25.28 -1.82
N GLU A 549 -5.21 25.02 -0.55
CA GLU A 549 -5.04 23.65 -0.03
C GLU A 549 -6.18 22.74 -0.51
N GLY A 550 -5.85 21.48 -0.78
CA GLY A 550 -6.85 20.48 -1.14
C GLY A 550 -7.81 20.14 0.02
N PRO A 551 -8.99 19.56 -0.29
CA PRO A 551 -9.98 19.23 0.72
C PRO A 551 -9.43 18.40 1.88
N GLU A 552 -8.57 17.43 1.63
CA GLU A 552 -7.99 16.59 2.67
C GLU A 552 -7.16 17.39 3.68
N VAL A 553 -6.33 18.32 3.21
CA VAL A 553 -5.52 19.19 4.08
C VAL A 553 -6.43 20.14 4.84
N ALA A 554 -7.42 20.72 4.15
CA ALA A 554 -8.38 21.63 4.76
C ALA A 554 -9.12 20.97 5.92
N TRP A 555 -9.57 19.74 5.77
CA TRP A 555 -10.34 19.05 6.80
C TRP A 555 -9.49 18.58 7.96
N GLU A 556 -8.35 17.97 7.69
CA GLU A 556 -7.43 17.48 8.71
C GLU A 556 -6.85 18.64 9.57
N HIS A 557 -6.52 19.76 8.94
CA HIS A 557 -6.07 20.96 9.66
C HIS A 557 -7.14 21.48 10.61
N ARG A 558 -8.41 21.64 10.15
CA ARG A 558 -9.50 22.15 10.99
C ARG A 558 -9.91 21.14 12.06
N ALA A 559 -9.82 19.84 11.79
CA ALA A 559 -10.02 18.81 12.80
C ALA A 559 -8.95 18.88 13.91
N ALA A 560 -7.69 19.14 13.56
CA ALA A 560 -6.63 19.38 14.53
C ALA A 560 -6.88 20.65 15.35
N LEU A 561 -7.34 21.74 14.72
CA LEU A 561 -7.68 23.00 15.37
C LEU A 561 -8.83 22.83 16.39
N ALA A 562 -9.88 22.12 16.00
CA ALA A 562 -10.97 21.79 16.90
C ALA A 562 -10.51 20.91 18.08
N SER A 563 -9.59 19.97 17.84
CA SER A 563 -8.96 19.15 18.88
C SER A 563 -8.06 19.96 19.82
N ALA A 564 -7.56 21.12 19.37
CA ALA A 564 -6.79 22.05 20.19
C ALA A 564 -7.66 22.92 21.10
N GLY A 565 -8.99 22.78 21.04
CA GLY A 565 -9.97 23.51 21.86
C GLY A 565 -10.60 24.73 21.18
N GLU A 566 -10.43 24.84 19.84
CA GLU A 566 -10.90 25.96 19.01
C GLU A 566 -11.95 25.51 17.97
N PRO A 567 -13.05 24.81 18.39
CA PRO A 567 -13.98 24.20 17.45
C PRO A 567 -14.82 25.22 16.65
N LEU A 568 -15.14 26.36 17.21
CA LEU A 568 -15.91 27.41 16.51
C LEU A 568 -15.04 28.13 15.46
N GLU A 569 -13.75 28.31 15.76
CA GLU A 569 -12.78 28.83 14.80
C GLU A 569 -12.60 27.84 13.65
N ALA A 570 -12.46 26.54 13.94
CA ALA A 570 -12.40 25.48 12.95
C ALA A 570 -13.65 25.47 12.04
N LEU A 571 -14.84 25.67 12.63
CA LEU A 571 -16.10 25.77 11.89
C LEU A 571 -16.07 26.96 10.91
N ALA A 572 -15.74 28.15 11.42
CA ALA A 572 -15.69 29.39 10.62
C ALA A 572 -14.66 29.26 9.47
N GLN A 573 -13.47 28.75 9.77
CA GLN A 573 -12.44 28.54 8.78
C GLN A 573 -12.85 27.51 7.72
N LEU A 574 -13.58 26.45 8.09
CA LEU A 574 -14.06 25.47 7.10
C LEU A 574 -15.13 26.07 6.21
N GLN A 575 -16.06 26.84 6.74
CA GLN A 575 -17.08 27.57 5.96
C GLN A 575 -16.44 28.58 5.00
N GLN A 576 -15.46 29.35 5.46
CA GLN A 576 -14.70 30.28 4.64
C GLN A 576 -13.96 29.56 3.50
N TRP A 577 -13.29 28.44 3.81
CA TRP A 577 -12.57 27.64 2.80
C TRP A 577 -13.51 27.10 1.74
N LEU A 578 -14.70 26.58 2.10
CA LEU A 578 -15.71 26.13 1.15
C LEU A 578 -16.16 27.24 0.20
N THR A 579 -16.39 28.44 0.75
CA THR A 579 -16.81 29.62 -0.02
C THR A 579 -15.69 30.05 -0.97
N ALA A 580 -14.45 30.15 -0.49
CA ALA A 580 -13.28 30.55 -1.29
C ALA A 580 -12.98 29.52 -2.39
N SER A 581 -13.11 28.23 -2.09
CA SER A 581 -12.91 27.14 -3.07
C SER A 581 -13.92 27.21 -4.21
N ALA A 582 -15.20 27.46 -3.88
CA ALA A 582 -16.25 27.63 -4.87
C ALA A 582 -16.02 28.89 -5.75
N ALA A 583 -15.65 30.02 -5.14
CA ALA A 583 -15.33 31.27 -5.83
C ALA A 583 -14.13 31.13 -6.77
N ALA A 584 -13.15 30.30 -6.41
CA ALA A 584 -11.99 29.97 -7.24
C ALA A 584 -12.29 28.96 -8.39
N GLY A 585 -13.55 28.60 -8.60
CA GLY A 585 -13.96 27.64 -9.64
C GLY A 585 -13.54 26.18 -9.32
N ARG A 586 -13.32 25.85 -8.06
CA ARG A 586 -12.97 24.51 -7.58
C ARG A 586 -14.04 23.98 -6.61
N PRO A 587 -15.30 23.84 -7.04
CA PRO A 587 -16.35 23.36 -6.16
C PRO A 587 -16.06 21.90 -5.76
N ILE A 588 -16.32 21.59 -4.48
CA ILE A 588 -16.25 20.21 -4.00
C ILE A 588 -17.43 19.38 -4.53
N ASN A 589 -17.21 18.10 -4.74
CA ASN A 589 -18.26 17.17 -5.12
C ASN A 589 -19.22 16.88 -3.96
N ARG A 590 -20.36 16.21 -4.25
CA ARG A 590 -21.41 15.94 -3.26
C ARG A 590 -20.93 15.09 -2.07
N LEU A 591 -19.99 14.14 -2.28
CA LEU A 591 -19.44 13.33 -1.19
C LEU A 591 -18.46 14.12 -0.33
N GLN A 592 -17.63 14.96 -0.94
CA GLN A 592 -16.79 15.90 -0.22
C GLN A 592 -17.65 16.89 0.57
N ARG A 593 -18.77 17.34 -0.01
CA ARG A 593 -19.74 18.18 0.68
C ARG A 593 -20.31 17.46 1.91
N ALA A 594 -20.68 16.19 1.78
CA ALA A 594 -21.18 15.39 2.89
C ALA A 594 -20.14 15.24 4.03
N ALA A 595 -18.88 15.04 3.68
CA ALA A 595 -17.80 14.98 4.66
C ALA A 595 -17.62 16.34 5.38
N ALA A 596 -17.64 17.44 4.63
CA ALA A 596 -17.56 18.79 5.19
C ALA A 596 -18.74 19.08 6.11
N GLU A 597 -19.98 18.78 5.69
CA GLU A 597 -21.18 18.93 6.53
C GLU A 597 -21.07 18.10 7.81
N SER A 598 -20.61 16.84 7.72
CA SER A 598 -20.40 16.01 8.90
C SER A 598 -19.39 16.64 9.88
N LEU A 599 -18.27 17.17 9.38
CA LEU A 599 -17.25 17.85 10.19
C LEU A 599 -17.78 19.17 10.79
N MET A 600 -18.50 19.97 10.03
CA MET A 600 -19.12 21.20 10.55
C MET A 600 -20.07 20.89 11.70
N GLY A 601 -20.86 19.83 11.59
CA GLY A 601 -21.67 19.33 12.68
C GLY A 601 -20.86 18.94 13.91
N ASP A 602 -19.72 18.27 13.72
CA ASP A 602 -18.82 17.88 14.80
C ASP A 602 -18.24 19.12 15.51
N PHE A 603 -17.80 20.12 14.76
CA PHE A 603 -17.26 21.36 15.31
C PHE A 603 -18.33 22.19 16.04
N ALA A 604 -19.54 22.31 15.48
CA ALA A 604 -20.67 22.97 16.12
C ALA A 604 -21.03 22.29 17.44
N TRP A 605 -21.06 20.95 17.47
CA TRP A 605 -21.34 20.19 18.71
C TRP A 605 -20.26 20.43 19.79
N HIS A 606 -18.98 20.42 19.41
CA HIS A 606 -17.88 20.72 20.33
C HIS A 606 -17.94 22.16 20.83
N GLY A 607 -18.42 23.09 20.01
CA GLY A 607 -18.71 24.48 20.36
C GLY A 607 -20.00 24.68 21.15
N ALA A 608 -20.64 23.60 21.62
CA ALA A 608 -21.92 23.60 22.35
C ALA A 608 -23.13 24.18 21.58
N ARG A 609 -23.08 24.15 20.24
CA ARG A 609 -24.17 24.57 19.34
C ARG A 609 -24.93 23.34 18.79
N LEU A 610 -25.72 22.70 19.66
CA LEU A 610 -26.36 21.42 19.37
C LEU A 610 -27.30 21.45 18.15
N ASP A 611 -28.12 22.51 18.02
CA ASP A 611 -29.08 22.62 16.92
C ASP A 611 -28.40 22.83 15.58
N GLU A 612 -27.32 23.62 15.55
CA GLU A 612 -26.48 23.81 14.37
C GLU A 612 -25.78 22.49 14.00
N ALA A 613 -25.27 21.74 14.96
CA ALA A 613 -24.68 20.42 14.74
C ALA A 613 -25.66 19.44 14.09
N ARG A 614 -26.90 19.38 14.61
CA ARG A 614 -27.97 18.55 14.05
C ARG A 614 -28.37 18.95 12.64
N LEU A 615 -28.37 20.26 12.35
CA LEU A 615 -28.63 20.76 10.98
C LEU A 615 -27.61 20.24 10.01
N HIS A 616 -26.33 20.38 10.31
CA HIS A 616 -25.23 19.91 9.46
C HIS A 616 -25.23 18.39 9.28
N TRP A 617 -25.41 17.61 10.35
CA TRP A 617 -25.47 16.13 10.23
C TRP A 617 -26.68 15.66 9.42
N ARG A 618 -27.85 16.35 9.51
CA ARG A 618 -29.00 16.05 8.64
C ARG A 618 -28.71 16.40 7.19
N ALA A 619 -28.05 17.52 6.92
CA ALA A 619 -27.63 17.89 5.57
C ALA A 619 -26.66 16.84 4.98
N ALA A 620 -25.69 16.37 5.78
CA ALA A 620 -24.80 15.29 5.36
C ALA A 620 -25.55 13.98 5.02
N ALA A 621 -26.56 13.62 5.80
CA ALA A 621 -27.33 12.40 5.62
C ALA A 621 -28.25 12.42 4.37
N GLN A 622 -28.56 13.59 3.84
CA GLN A 622 -29.34 13.73 2.58
C GLN A 622 -28.49 13.58 1.32
N LEU A 623 -27.17 13.51 1.46
CA LEU A 623 -26.24 13.35 0.36
C LEU A 623 -25.96 11.87 0.10
N PRO A 624 -25.44 11.48 -1.08
CA PRO A 624 -25.25 10.07 -1.48
C PRO A 624 -24.06 9.40 -0.75
N VAL A 625 -24.13 9.33 0.57
CA VAL A 625 -23.10 8.75 1.41
C VAL A 625 -23.25 7.24 1.59
N SER A 626 -22.21 6.59 2.11
CA SER A 626 -22.23 5.16 2.39
C SER A 626 -23.13 4.82 3.60
N GLU A 627 -23.57 3.54 3.67
CA GLU A 627 -24.30 3.03 4.85
C GLU A 627 -23.49 3.23 6.15
N ALA A 628 -22.18 3.08 6.11
CA ALA A 628 -21.30 3.30 7.26
C ALA A 628 -21.35 4.77 7.74
N THR A 629 -21.43 5.70 6.80
CA THR A 629 -21.59 7.13 7.11
C THR A 629 -22.98 7.41 7.70
N LEU A 630 -24.04 6.87 7.08
CA LEU A 630 -25.41 7.03 7.59
C LEU A 630 -25.55 6.52 9.01
N ARG A 631 -25.03 5.32 9.29
CA ARG A 631 -25.00 4.78 10.66
C ARG A 631 -24.23 5.69 11.64
N THR A 632 -23.09 6.23 11.21
CA THR A 632 -22.31 7.14 12.05
C THR A 632 -23.12 8.42 12.36
N LEU A 633 -23.83 8.95 11.37
CA LEU A 633 -24.71 10.11 11.55
C LEU A 633 -25.92 9.80 12.46
N GLU A 634 -26.52 8.60 12.35
CA GLU A 634 -27.55 8.15 13.30
C GLU A 634 -27.04 8.20 14.76
N VAL A 635 -25.86 7.61 15.00
CA VAL A 635 -25.23 7.59 16.32
C VAL A 635 -24.94 9.01 16.84
N LYS A 636 -24.38 9.88 15.99
CA LYS A 636 -24.10 11.28 16.35
C LYS A 636 -25.37 12.02 16.74
N GLN A 637 -26.40 11.97 15.89
CA GLN A 637 -27.66 12.67 16.10
C GLN A 637 -28.40 12.21 17.38
N ALA A 638 -28.42 10.90 17.61
CA ALA A 638 -29.11 10.32 18.75
C ALA A 638 -28.40 10.58 20.07
N LEU A 639 -27.08 10.47 20.10
CA LEU A 639 -26.31 10.60 21.34
C LEU A 639 -25.86 12.05 21.65
N ALA A 640 -26.07 12.99 20.73
CA ALA A 640 -25.57 14.38 20.88
C ALA A 640 -26.07 15.13 22.09
N ALA A 641 -27.31 14.86 22.54
CA ALA A 641 -27.93 15.48 23.68
C ALA A 641 -27.73 14.68 24.98
N GLU A 642 -27.19 13.46 24.91
CA GLU A 642 -27.05 12.58 26.06
C GLU A 642 -25.79 12.91 26.88
N PRO A 643 -25.95 13.42 28.14
CA PRO A 643 -24.80 13.78 28.97
C PRO A 643 -23.85 12.59 29.19
N GLY A 644 -24.39 11.37 29.33
CA GLY A 644 -23.63 10.14 29.51
C GLY A 644 -22.79 9.73 28.28
N ALA A 645 -23.12 10.24 27.08
CA ALA A 645 -22.37 10.00 25.85
C ALA A 645 -21.35 11.09 25.53
N ARG A 646 -21.30 12.19 26.25
CA ARG A 646 -20.48 13.37 25.92
C ARG A 646 -19.00 13.02 25.78
N GLU A 647 -18.43 12.26 26.69
CA GLU A 647 -17.03 11.86 26.64
C GLU A 647 -16.76 10.93 25.42
N PHE A 648 -17.68 10.01 25.16
CA PHE A 648 -17.61 9.13 24.00
C PHE A 648 -17.59 9.93 22.69
N LEU A 649 -18.56 10.82 22.50
CA LEU A 649 -18.63 11.65 21.29
C LEU A 649 -17.40 12.54 21.15
N ALA A 650 -16.96 13.20 22.24
CA ALA A 650 -15.76 14.02 22.21
C ALA A 650 -14.52 13.28 21.75
N THR A 651 -14.36 12.02 22.17
CA THR A 651 -13.20 11.20 21.75
C THR A 651 -13.33 10.60 20.37
N GLN A 652 -14.55 10.39 19.86
CA GLN A 652 -14.78 9.80 18.54
C GLN A 652 -14.86 10.83 17.42
N LEU A 653 -15.36 12.04 17.69
CA LEU A 653 -15.60 13.03 16.65
C LEU A 653 -14.33 13.78 16.22
N LEU A 654 -13.42 14.11 17.14
CA LEU A 654 -12.24 14.90 16.80
C LEU A 654 -10.94 14.12 16.76
N ALA A 655 -10.75 13.17 17.67
CA ALA A 655 -9.48 12.47 17.79
C ALA A 655 -9.36 11.22 16.89
N GLY A 656 -10.28 11.02 15.95
CA GLY A 656 -10.27 9.84 15.09
C GLY A 656 -10.19 8.51 15.84
N GLY A 657 -10.81 8.42 17.03
CA GLY A 657 -10.72 7.26 17.91
C GLY A 657 -9.41 7.14 18.69
N THR A 658 -8.61 8.20 18.80
CA THR A 658 -7.25 8.19 19.37
C THR A 658 -7.21 8.28 20.89
N ALA A 659 -8.34 8.16 21.59
CA ALA A 659 -8.35 8.12 23.05
C ALA A 659 -7.37 7.06 23.58
N GLN A 660 -6.54 7.42 24.53
CA GLN A 660 -5.50 6.55 25.11
C GLN A 660 -6.04 5.20 25.65
N ARG A 661 -7.33 5.15 25.99
CA ARG A 661 -8.04 3.94 26.46
C ARG A 661 -9.48 3.90 25.92
N PRO A 662 -9.67 3.72 24.61
CA PRO A 662 -11.01 3.79 24.02
C PRO A 662 -11.99 2.80 24.66
N GLY A 663 -11.56 1.60 25.07
CA GLY A 663 -12.42 0.63 25.76
C GLY A 663 -12.99 1.13 27.09
N ALA A 664 -12.28 1.99 27.81
CA ALA A 664 -12.80 2.57 29.05
C ALA A 664 -13.91 3.61 28.78
N VAL A 665 -13.78 4.39 27.71
CA VAL A 665 -14.79 5.39 27.30
C VAL A 665 -16.10 4.69 26.91
N PHE A 666 -16.04 3.61 26.13
CA PHE A 666 -17.22 2.81 25.77
C PHE A 666 -17.91 2.23 27.00
N ARG A 667 -17.17 1.66 27.95
CA ARG A 667 -17.74 1.12 29.20
C ARG A 667 -18.36 2.20 30.07
N ARG A 668 -17.73 3.37 30.19
CA ARG A 668 -18.31 4.50 30.95
C ARG A 668 -19.61 4.97 30.32
N MET A 669 -19.66 5.15 29.02
CA MET A 669 -20.87 5.49 28.28
C MET A 669 -21.98 4.44 28.53
N ALA A 670 -21.70 3.16 28.35
CA ALA A 670 -22.69 2.11 28.54
C ALA A 670 -23.18 2.02 30.00
N LYS A 671 -22.30 2.31 30.98
CA LYS A 671 -22.69 2.42 32.39
C LYS A 671 -23.56 3.66 32.68
N ALA A 672 -23.30 4.77 32.00
CA ALA A 672 -24.09 6.01 32.14
C ALA A 672 -25.43 5.94 31.42
N LEU A 673 -25.56 5.10 30.41
CA LEU A 673 -26.74 4.91 29.57
C LEU A 673 -27.12 3.40 29.47
N PRO A 674 -27.47 2.74 30.59
CA PRO A 674 -27.61 1.28 30.63
C PRO A 674 -28.77 0.75 29.79
N ASP A 675 -29.81 1.56 29.61
CA ASP A 675 -31.01 1.19 28.84
C ASP A 675 -31.09 1.86 27.46
N HIS A 676 -30.00 2.51 27.02
CA HIS A 676 -29.97 3.15 25.70
C HIS A 676 -29.47 2.18 24.64
N PRO A 677 -30.31 1.82 23.62
CA PRO A 677 -29.99 0.76 22.65
C PRO A 677 -28.70 1.00 21.87
N LEU A 678 -28.42 2.25 21.48
CA LEU A 678 -27.18 2.60 20.77
C LEU A 678 -25.93 2.47 21.64
N ALA A 679 -26.01 2.77 22.95
CA ALA A 679 -24.89 2.57 23.84
C ALA A 679 -24.55 1.09 24.01
N GLY A 680 -25.58 0.25 24.18
CA GLY A 680 -25.44 -1.20 24.20
C GLY A 680 -24.89 -1.76 22.90
N TYR A 681 -25.45 -1.34 21.77
CA TYR A 681 -24.95 -1.74 20.45
C TYR A 681 -23.47 -1.35 20.24
N LEU A 682 -23.08 -0.14 20.55
CA LEU A 682 -21.71 0.33 20.37
C LEU A 682 -20.71 -0.45 21.21
N LEU A 683 -21.09 -0.80 22.45
CA LEU A 683 -20.27 -1.65 23.33
C LEU A 683 -20.16 -3.07 22.76
N ALA A 684 -21.28 -3.67 22.38
CA ALA A 684 -21.33 -5.01 21.79
C ALA A 684 -20.55 -5.06 20.46
N ARG A 685 -20.78 -4.12 19.54
CA ARG A 685 -20.04 -3.98 18.29
C ARG A 685 -18.54 -3.92 18.51
N ARG A 686 -18.10 -3.11 19.48
CA ARG A 686 -16.68 -3.01 19.83
C ARG A 686 -16.15 -4.32 20.40
N ALA A 687 -16.90 -4.96 21.30
CA ALA A 687 -16.52 -6.23 21.89
C ALA A 687 -16.37 -7.31 20.83
N LEU A 688 -17.29 -7.38 19.87
CA LEU A 688 -17.23 -8.34 18.75
C LEU A 688 -16.06 -8.04 17.82
N ARG A 689 -15.82 -6.78 17.44
CA ARG A 689 -14.68 -6.40 16.58
C ARG A 689 -13.33 -6.67 17.22
N LEU A 690 -13.21 -6.43 18.52
CA LEU A 690 -12.01 -6.73 19.31
C LEU A 690 -11.98 -8.16 19.83
N GLN A 691 -13.09 -8.90 19.62
CA GLN A 691 -13.24 -10.29 20.01
C GLN A 691 -13.09 -10.53 21.54
N LEU A 692 -13.63 -9.60 22.34
CA LEU A 692 -13.43 -9.52 23.78
C LEU A 692 -14.56 -10.11 24.63
N GLY A 693 -15.66 -10.65 24.04
CA GLY A 693 -16.76 -11.13 24.88
C GLY A 693 -17.80 -11.98 24.15
N GLU A 694 -18.18 -13.09 24.76
CA GLU A 694 -19.27 -13.95 24.28
C GLU A 694 -20.65 -13.33 24.55
N SER A 695 -20.79 -12.54 25.61
CA SER A 695 -22.03 -11.82 25.94
C SER A 695 -22.45 -10.79 24.89
N ALA A 696 -21.51 -10.32 24.06
CA ALA A 696 -21.80 -9.29 23.07
C ALA A 696 -22.80 -9.75 21.98
N VAL A 697 -22.88 -11.04 21.70
CA VAL A 697 -23.91 -11.63 20.79
C VAL A 697 -25.29 -11.48 21.44
N ALA A 698 -25.43 -11.87 22.70
CA ALA A 698 -26.68 -11.76 23.44
C ALA A 698 -27.08 -10.28 23.63
N ASP A 699 -26.11 -9.38 23.82
CA ASP A 699 -26.37 -7.93 23.92
C ASP A 699 -26.92 -7.40 22.58
N LEU A 700 -26.40 -7.82 21.43
CA LEU A 700 -26.96 -7.43 20.13
C LEU A 700 -28.38 -7.97 19.93
N GLU A 701 -28.65 -9.23 20.29
CA GLU A 701 -30.00 -9.82 20.23
C GLU A 701 -31.00 -9.01 21.06
N ARG A 702 -30.63 -8.62 22.27
CA ARG A 702 -31.44 -7.80 23.16
C ARG A 702 -31.79 -6.44 22.54
N TRP A 703 -30.83 -5.77 21.90
CA TRP A 703 -31.01 -4.40 21.41
C TRP A 703 -31.58 -4.31 20.00
N LEU A 704 -31.41 -5.35 19.17
CA LEU A 704 -31.80 -5.32 17.76
C LEU A 704 -33.26 -4.90 17.51
N PRO A 705 -34.28 -5.38 18.28
CA PRO A 705 -35.67 -4.95 18.07
C PRO A 705 -35.88 -3.44 18.26
N GLN A 706 -35.22 -2.83 19.21
CA GLN A 706 -35.32 -1.39 19.48
C GLN A 706 -34.55 -0.56 18.44
N LEU A 707 -33.34 -1.05 18.02
CA LEU A 707 -32.55 -0.41 16.96
C LEU A 707 -33.35 -0.37 15.64
N ARG A 708 -34.07 -1.46 15.29
CA ARG A 708 -34.88 -1.59 14.09
C ARG A 708 -35.96 -0.51 13.99
N GLN A 709 -36.55 -0.09 15.10
CA GLN A 709 -37.63 0.87 15.10
C GLN A 709 -37.16 2.30 14.82
N THR A 710 -35.93 2.64 15.25
CA THR A 710 -35.46 4.04 15.29
C THR A 710 -34.22 4.30 14.45
N TRP A 711 -33.32 3.32 14.31
CA TRP A 711 -32.01 3.46 13.66
C TRP A 711 -31.75 2.34 12.64
N PRO A 712 -32.35 2.41 11.45
CA PRO A 712 -32.34 1.32 10.48
C PRO A 712 -30.95 0.93 9.99
N TRP A 713 -30.03 1.88 9.80
CA TRP A 713 -28.66 1.59 9.35
C TRP A 713 -27.84 0.91 10.43
N THR A 714 -28.05 1.33 11.68
CA THR A 714 -27.43 0.68 12.85
C THR A 714 -27.97 -0.73 13.05
N ALA A 715 -29.30 -0.93 12.90
CA ALA A 715 -29.92 -2.25 12.99
C ALA A 715 -29.40 -3.20 11.91
N ARG A 716 -29.20 -2.73 10.67
CA ARG A 716 -28.65 -3.54 9.60
C ARG A 716 -27.25 -4.04 9.90
N GLU A 717 -26.33 -3.19 10.39
CA GLU A 717 -24.99 -3.65 10.80
C GLU A 717 -25.08 -4.61 12.00
N ALA A 718 -25.93 -4.33 12.98
CA ALA A 718 -26.12 -5.21 14.14
C ALA A 718 -26.57 -6.61 13.70
N ALA A 719 -27.51 -6.71 12.76
CA ALA A 719 -27.97 -7.98 12.18
C ALA A 719 -26.85 -8.73 11.44
N ARG A 720 -26.04 -8.01 10.63
CA ARG A 720 -24.86 -8.61 9.95
C ARG A 720 -23.84 -9.17 10.94
N LEU A 721 -23.50 -8.39 11.97
CA LEU A 721 -22.57 -8.83 13.02
C LEU A 721 -23.10 -10.06 13.78
N LEU A 722 -24.38 -10.04 14.11
CA LEU A 722 -25.06 -11.13 14.78
C LEU A 722 -24.99 -12.41 13.94
N ALA A 723 -25.39 -12.32 12.65
CA ALA A 723 -25.35 -13.45 11.72
C ALA A 723 -23.93 -13.99 11.52
N LEU A 724 -22.95 -13.11 11.35
CA LEU A 724 -21.54 -13.49 11.19
C LEU A 724 -20.99 -14.27 12.39
N HIS A 725 -21.31 -13.82 13.61
CA HIS A 725 -20.81 -14.46 14.82
C HIS A 725 -21.56 -15.75 15.17
N LYS A 726 -22.87 -15.80 14.92
CA LYS A 726 -23.67 -17.02 15.12
C LYS A 726 -23.33 -18.12 14.10
N ALA A 727 -23.17 -17.74 12.84
CA ALA A 727 -22.77 -18.67 11.78
C ALA A 727 -21.48 -19.43 12.11
N ARG A 728 -20.58 -18.87 12.89
CA ARG A 728 -19.34 -19.52 13.33
C ARG A 728 -19.59 -20.80 14.16
N THR A 729 -20.67 -20.82 14.92
CA THR A 729 -21.06 -21.98 15.75
C THR A 729 -22.15 -22.83 15.09
N GLY A 730 -22.44 -22.59 13.81
CA GLY A 730 -23.49 -23.29 13.07
C GLY A 730 -24.91 -22.81 13.39
N ASP A 731 -25.07 -21.75 14.19
CA ASP A 731 -26.40 -21.17 14.45
C ASP A 731 -26.83 -20.26 13.29
N CYS A 732 -27.73 -20.79 12.45
CA CYS A 732 -28.25 -20.12 11.26
C CYS A 732 -29.49 -19.25 11.52
N THR A 733 -29.98 -19.18 12.73
CA THR A 733 -31.24 -18.50 13.06
C THR A 733 -31.23 -17.01 12.68
N ALA A 734 -30.06 -16.36 12.79
CA ALA A 734 -29.91 -14.95 12.44
C ALA A 734 -30.07 -14.68 10.93
N LEU A 735 -29.93 -15.67 10.05
CA LEU A 735 -30.13 -15.49 8.59
C LEU A 735 -31.57 -15.13 8.22
N GLN A 736 -32.52 -15.38 9.10
CA GLN A 736 -33.95 -15.07 8.90
C GLN A 736 -34.29 -13.62 9.27
N LEU A 737 -33.35 -12.84 9.78
CA LEU A 737 -33.58 -11.45 10.19
C LEU A 737 -34.02 -10.60 8.99
N PRO A 738 -35.04 -9.74 9.14
CA PRO A 738 -35.56 -8.90 8.05
C PRO A 738 -34.50 -8.02 7.38
N GLU A 739 -33.57 -7.50 8.17
CA GLU A 739 -32.49 -6.64 7.71
C GLU A 739 -31.61 -7.36 6.68
N LEU A 740 -31.40 -8.68 6.83
CA LEU A 740 -30.56 -9.45 5.94
C LEU A 740 -31.28 -9.84 4.64
N LYS A 741 -32.61 -9.79 4.59
CA LYS A 741 -33.37 -10.05 3.35
C LYS A 741 -33.11 -8.98 2.27
N THR A 742 -32.73 -7.78 2.68
CA THR A 742 -32.44 -6.65 1.78
C THR A 742 -30.94 -6.52 1.46
N GLU A 743 -30.12 -7.42 1.98
CA GLU A 743 -28.69 -7.44 1.66
C GLU A 743 -28.44 -7.94 0.23
N PRO A 744 -27.31 -7.50 -0.39
CA PRO A 744 -26.82 -8.09 -1.62
C PRO A 744 -26.72 -9.62 -1.53
N LEU A 745 -27.02 -10.32 -2.63
CA LEU A 745 -27.01 -11.78 -2.69
C LEU A 745 -25.66 -12.37 -2.24
N GLU A 746 -24.56 -11.70 -2.58
CA GLU A 746 -23.22 -12.12 -2.25
C GLU A 746 -22.97 -12.13 -0.73
N ILE A 747 -23.46 -11.12 0.00
CA ILE A 747 -23.36 -11.08 1.46
C ILE A 747 -24.20 -12.21 2.08
N ARG A 748 -25.42 -12.39 1.59
CA ARG A 748 -26.29 -13.47 2.08
C ARG A 748 -25.67 -14.83 1.82
N PHE A 749 -25.17 -15.08 0.62
CA PHE A 749 -24.53 -16.31 0.23
C PHE A 749 -23.28 -16.60 1.09
N GLU A 750 -22.44 -15.59 1.37
CA GLU A 750 -21.29 -15.75 2.28
C GLU A 750 -21.75 -16.17 3.69
N LEU A 751 -22.78 -15.52 4.24
CA LEU A 751 -23.30 -15.86 5.57
C LEU A 751 -23.88 -17.29 5.60
N GLU A 752 -24.58 -17.70 4.56
CA GLU A 752 -25.09 -19.08 4.41
C GLU A 752 -23.95 -20.11 4.34
N GLN A 753 -22.90 -19.84 3.56
CA GLN A 753 -21.71 -20.70 3.50
C GLN A 753 -20.99 -20.78 4.85
N ARG A 754 -20.87 -19.66 5.57
CA ARG A 754 -20.28 -19.65 6.91
C ARG A 754 -21.09 -20.48 7.91
N CYS A 755 -22.40 -20.39 7.83
CA CYS A 755 -23.28 -21.16 8.66
C CYS A 755 -23.12 -22.68 8.40
N GLY A 756 -23.13 -23.09 7.16
CA GLY A 756 -22.87 -24.50 6.80
C GLY A 756 -21.45 -24.99 7.18
N PHE A 757 -20.48 -24.09 7.27
CA PHE A 757 -19.13 -24.41 7.72
C PHE A 757 -19.06 -24.58 9.24
N GLY A 758 -19.82 -23.81 10.02
CA GLY A 758 -19.85 -23.88 11.50
C GLY A 758 -20.64 -25.05 12.05
N GLN A 759 -21.43 -25.77 11.25
CA GLN A 759 -22.16 -26.94 11.71
C GLN A 759 -21.21 -28.12 11.96
N PRO A 760 -21.34 -28.82 13.08
CA PRO A 760 -20.58 -30.05 13.30
C PRO A 760 -20.94 -31.06 12.20
N ARG A 761 -19.94 -31.62 11.56
CA ARG A 761 -20.09 -32.71 10.57
C ARG A 761 -20.36 -34.06 11.23
#